data_2e9b1e576efcb758c4f0a2cf4a109237
#
_entry.id   2e9b1e576efcb758c4f0a2cf4a109237
#
_cell.length_a   1.000
_cell.length_b   1.000
_cell.length_c   1.000
_cell.angle_alpha   90.00
_cell.angle_beta   90.00
_cell.angle_gamma   90.00
#
_symmetry.space_group_name_H-M   'P 1'
#
loop_
_entity.id
_entity.type
_entity.pdbx_description
1 polymer ?
#
loop_
_entity_poly.entity_id
_entity_poly.type
_entity_poly.pdbx_seq_one_letter_code
_entity_poly.pdbx_strand_id
1 'polypeptide(L)'
;MGKTFSCIIILLASFLCFAHKATAGIFRSDIVIAGGGTSGVTAAVQAARLGASVVVVEQTTWLGGMLTAAGVGAVDGNYNMPAGLWGEFRDSLAAHYGSLEALKTGWVSNVMFEPSVGNRIFHNMVAKEKGVTLWTGSEVKAVSHNGNMWAVHVARPDGQTDTVEAKVLVDATELGDIAKMCGVPYDVGMESQAVTHEDIAPAQANNIVQDLTYVAILKDYGRDMTMEEPEGYNANDFACCCINDKCITPKEPNRQWPKDKMVTYGKMPGGKYMINWPIEGNDFYANMVDMTPEQRNEAVRMAKAHTMRFVYFMQHELGFNTLALADDEYPTADRLPFMPYHRESRRIHGKVRFTLNHMTDPYEQAQPLYRTNIAVGDYPVDHHHTRYTGEEQLPDLHFHPVPSFGLPLGSLLPQEVKQLVVAEKSVSVSNIANGSTRLQPVVMQIGQAAGALAAIAVKQNKGVDEVSVREVQNVLLEAGGYLMPYADVPKDSICFKPCQRIGATGILKGKGVSIDWHNKTLFRPDAVVAWNDIAGLAEVYPFAAKLLRHGEEASSVETNGQSVDGQSVDALSVDALSVGDALSLVAAIAKQEKLMKRSAAMKVMASLAKEYDFCIDDRQRKIKRGELAVLIDGVLHPFEKKQVDVEGRFVR
;
A
#
# COMPACT_ATOMS: atom_id res chain seq x y z
N MET A 1 -9.96 48.31 84.02
CA MET A 1 -10.88 48.43 82.88
C MET A 1 -10.03 48.75 81.64
N GLY A 2 -9.74 47.84 80.86
CA GLY A 2 -8.95 48.01 79.63
C GLY A 2 -9.49 47.08 78.57
N LYS A 3 -10.06 47.60 77.50
CA LYS A 3 -10.54 46.87 76.35
C LYS A 3 -9.40 46.75 75.35
N THR A 4 -8.90 45.56 75.11
CA THR A 4 -7.99 45.24 74.04
C THR A 4 -8.75 44.98 72.73
N PHE A 5 -8.48 45.81 71.70
CA PHE A 5 -8.95 45.63 70.33
C PHE A 5 -7.95 44.71 69.63
N SER A 6 -8.42 43.53 69.17
CA SER A 6 -7.63 42.64 68.25
C SER A 6 -7.96 43.06 66.83
N CYS A 7 -6.95 43.55 66.09
CA CYS A 7 -6.97 43.69 64.62
C CYS A 7 -6.69 42.38 63.99
N ILE A 8 -7.66 41.79 63.25
CA ILE A 8 -7.49 40.68 62.35
C ILE A 8 -7.05 41.25 61.01
N ILE A 9 -5.78 41.02 60.61
CA ILE A 9 -5.28 41.34 59.28
C ILE A 9 -5.60 40.14 58.42
N ILE A 10 -6.58 40.28 57.50
CA ILE A 10 -6.86 39.31 56.44
C ILE A 10 -5.86 39.55 55.32
N LEU A 11 -4.84 38.66 55.17
CA LEU A 11 -3.98 38.61 54.00
C LEU A 11 -4.74 37.95 52.85
N LEU A 12 -5.24 38.75 51.90
CA LEU A 12 -5.65 38.29 50.59
C LEU A 12 -4.39 37.92 49.79
N ALA A 13 -4.04 36.65 49.76
CA ALA A 13 -3.07 36.13 48.81
C ALA A 13 -3.72 36.06 47.41
N SER A 14 -3.53 37.11 46.62
CA SER A 14 -3.88 37.10 45.21
C SER A 14 -2.97 36.08 44.47
N PHE A 15 -3.47 34.88 44.20
CA PHE A 15 -2.86 33.97 43.25
C PHE A 15 -3.01 34.60 41.85
N LEU A 16 -2.02 35.39 41.42
CA LEU A 16 -1.82 35.73 40.03
C LEU A 16 -1.37 34.46 39.32
N CYS A 17 -2.30 33.69 38.76
CA CYS A 17 -2.04 32.74 37.72
C CYS A 17 -1.44 33.48 36.53
N PHE A 18 -0.13 33.59 36.46
CA PHE A 18 0.55 33.92 35.21
C PHE A 18 0.28 32.75 34.24
N ALA A 19 -0.78 32.87 33.46
CA ALA A 19 -0.88 32.10 32.23
C ALA A 19 0.33 32.51 31.39
N HIS A 20 1.40 31.72 31.46
CA HIS A 20 2.45 31.79 30.48
C HIS A 20 1.75 31.52 29.14
N LYS A 21 1.53 32.54 28.34
CA LYS A 21 1.32 32.37 26.90
C LYS A 21 2.62 31.80 26.40
N ALA A 22 2.69 30.48 26.32
CA ALA A 22 3.80 29.84 25.67
C ALA A 22 3.79 30.38 24.22
N THR A 23 4.92 30.93 23.81
CA THR A 23 5.11 31.45 22.46
C THR A 23 5.13 30.30 21.50
N ALA A 24 4.37 30.39 20.38
CA ALA A 24 4.41 29.46 19.28
C ALA A 24 5.86 29.14 18.88
N GLY A 25 6.23 27.86 18.94
CA GLY A 25 7.58 27.41 18.59
C GLY A 25 7.75 27.28 17.09
N ILE A 26 8.96 27.60 16.58
CA ILE A 26 9.34 27.24 15.21
C ILE A 26 10.33 26.10 15.28
N PHE A 27 9.96 24.98 14.67
CA PHE A 27 10.76 23.76 14.57
C PHE A 27 11.24 23.58 13.14
N ARG A 28 12.44 23.05 12.95
CA ARG A 28 13.01 22.81 11.63
C ARG A 28 13.31 21.34 11.45
N SER A 29 12.93 20.81 10.29
CA SER A 29 13.19 19.44 9.88
C SER A 29 13.46 19.40 8.38
N ASP A 30 14.06 18.34 7.87
CA ASP A 30 14.19 18.13 6.44
C ASP A 30 12.83 17.80 5.82
N ILE A 31 12.05 16.98 6.52
CA ILE A 31 10.77 16.45 6.05
C ILE A 31 9.74 16.61 7.17
N VAL A 32 8.53 17.03 6.82
CA VAL A 32 7.35 16.92 7.69
C VAL A 32 6.35 15.96 7.06
N ILE A 33 5.82 15.05 7.87
CA ILE A 33 4.83 14.04 7.47
C ILE A 33 3.56 14.32 8.27
N ALA A 34 2.48 14.61 7.58
CA ALA A 34 1.16 14.77 8.16
C ALA A 34 0.40 13.44 8.06
N GLY A 35 0.03 12.88 9.19
CA GLY A 35 -0.57 11.55 9.35
C GLY A 35 0.46 10.51 9.80
N GLY A 36 0.15 9.81 10.90
CA GLY A 36 0.91 8.68 11.44
C GLY A 36 0.25 7.34 11.12
N GLY A 37 -0.49 7.26 10.01
CA GLY A 37 -1.01 6.02 9.44
C GLY A 37 0.12 5.08 9.01
N THR A 38 -0.22 3.96 8.39
CA THR A 38 0.81 2.99 7.97
C THR A 38 1.80 3.58 6.98
N SER A 39 1.32 4.40 6.03
CA SER A 39 2.19 5.10 5.09
C SER A 39 3.05 6.17 5.75
N GLY A 40 2.51 6.93 6.71
CA GLY A 40 3.25 7.96 7.42
C GLY A 40 4.38 7.38 8.27
N VAL A 41 4.11 6.28 8.98
CA VAL A 41 5.13 5.55 9.75
C VAL A 41 6.23 5.02 8.84
N THR A 42 5.88 4.34 7.75
CA THR A 42 6.88 3.76 6.85
C THR A 42 7.67 4.80 6.08
N ALA A 43 7.05 5.96 5.77
CA ALA A 43 7.76 7.12 5.20
C ALA A 43 8.79 7.69 6.19
N ALA A 44 8.40 7.86 7.46
CA ALA A 44 9.28 8.37 8.50
C ALA A 44 10.48 7.45 8.74
N VAL A 45 10.23 6.15 8.89
CA VAL A 45 11.26 5.13 9.09
C VAL A 45 12.25 5.11 7.93
N GLN A 46 11.75 5.06 6.69
CA GLN A 46 12.62 5.00 5.51
C GLN A 46 13.43 6.28 5.32
N ALA A 47 12.82 7.45 5.52
CA ALA A 47 13.51 8.73 5.39
C ALA A 47 14.62 8.88 6.45
N ALA A 48 14.34 8.51 7.69
CA ALA A 48 15.33 8.57 8.78
C ALA A 48 16.49 7.59 8.55
N ARG A 49 16.24 6.38 8.03
CA ARG A 49 17.29 5.43 7.65
C ARG A 49 18.21 5.96 6.55
N LEU A 50 17.73 6.87 5.73
CA LEU A 50 18.54 7.59 4.73
C LEU A 50 19.22 8.85 5.28
N GLY A 51 19.05 9.15 6.58
CA GLY A 51 19.72 10.22 7.30
C GLY A 51 18.98 11.56 7.32
N ALA A 52 17.72 11.61 6.86
CA ALA A 52 16.91 12.82 6.96
C ALA A 52 16.34 13.00 8.38
N SER A 53 16.20 14.26 8.82
CA SER A 53 15.40 14.61 9.98
C SER A 53 13.91 14.69 9.60
N VAL A 54 13.04 14.11 10.42
CA VAL A 54 11.61 13.96 10.14
C VAL A 54 10.77 14.38 11.34
N VAL A 55 9.74 15.19 11.11
CA VAL A 55 8.65 15.41 12.07
C VAL A 55 7.40 14.71 11.56
N VAL A 56 6.83 13.82 12.37
CA VAL A 56 5.52 13.18 12.11
C VAL A 56 4.48 13.83 12.97
N VAL A 57 3.37 14.27 12.36
CA VAL A 57 2.21 14.87 13.05
C VAL A 57 1.02 13.91 12.92
N GLU A 58 0.54 13.38 14.05
CA GLU A 58 -0.57 12.43 14.10
C GLU A 58 -1.68 12.93 15.03
N GLN A 59 -2.93 12.91 14.55
CA GLN A 59 -4.10 13.41 15.29
C GLN A 59 -4.44 12.58 16.52
N THR A 60 -4.27 11.28 16.43
CA THR A 60 -4.55 10.35 17.52
C THR A 60 -3.30 10.12 18.39
N THR A 61 -3.44 9.36 19.45
CA THR A 61 -2.28 8.90 20.24
C THR A 61 -1.70 7.59 19.69
N TRP A 62 -2.31 7.00 18.66
CA TRP A 62 -1.90 5.74 18.07
C TRP A 62 -1.30 5.92 16.68
N LEU A 63 -0.33 5.08 16.34
CA LEU A 63 0.26 4.98 15.02
C LEU A 63 -0.29 3.77 14.26
N GLY A 64 -0.35 3.87 12.93
CA GLY A 64 -0.76 2.76 12.05
C GLY A 64 -2.17 2.89 11.47
N GLY A 65 -2.85 4.03 11.69
CA GLY A 65 -4.09 4.42 11.03
C GLY A 65 -5.15 3.31 11.00
N MET A 66 -5.53 2.89 9.79
CA MET A 66 -6.54 1.84 9.58
C MET A 66 -6.28 0.57 10.40
N LEU A 67 -5.04 0.08 10.46
CA LEU A 67 -4.70 -1.18 11.13
C LEU A 67 -4.80 -1.11 12.66
N THR A 68 -4.81 0.08 13.22
CA THR A 68 -4.72 0.31 14.66
C THR A 68 -5.78 1.28 15.14
N ALA A 69 -5.64 2.58 14.84
CA ALA A 69 -6.53 3.64 15.30
C ALA A 69 -7.98 3.47 14.80
N ALA A 70 -8.20 2.80 13.65
CA ALA A 70 -9.53 2.48 13.13
C ALA A 70 -9.98 1.02 13.40
N GLY A 71 -9.14 0.20 14.04
CA GLY A 71 -9.57 -1.11 14.57
C GLY A 71 -9.49 -2.30 13.61
N VAL A 72 -8.95 -2.16 12.40
CA VAL A 72 -8.86 -3.28 11.45
C VAL A 72 -7.61 -4.10 11.73
N GLY A 73 -7.68 -5.00 12.70
CA GLY A 73 -6.60 -5.91 13.09
C GLY A 73 -6.41 -7.09 12.13
N ALA A 74 -6.53 -6.84 10.83
CA ALA A 74 -6.39 -7.81 9.75
C ALA A 74 -5.65 -7.20 8.57
N VAL A 75 -4.75 -7.96 7.92
CA VAL A 75 -4.03 -7.49 6.74
C VAL A 75 -4.29 -8.42 5.57
N ASP A 76 -4.92 -7.88 4.55
CA ASP A 76 -5.22 -8.57 3.31
C ASP A 76 -4.14 -8.32 2.25
N GLY A 77 -3.86 -9.35 1.44
CA GLY A 77 -2.86 -9.29 0.38
C GLY A 77 -1.41 -9.45 0.85
N ASN A 78 -0.53 -9.65 -0.09
CA ASN A 78 0.92 -9.71 0.01
C ASN A 78 1.50 -10.64 1.11
N TYR A 79 0.73 -11.65 1.51
CA TYR A 79 1.21 -12.58 2.53
C TYR A 79 2.53 -13.26 2.12
N ASN A 80 2.63 -13.66 0.84
CA ASN A 80 3.80 -14.32 0.25
C ASN A 80 4.79 -13.34 -0.40
N MET A 81 4.49 -12.04 -0.42
CA MET A 81 5.38 -10.98 -0.91
C MET A 81 5.70 -9.98 0.21
N PRO A 82 6.53 -10.37 1.20
CA PRO A 82 6.85 -9.52 2.37
C PRO A 82 7.85 -8.42 1.99
N ALA A 83 7.37 -7.43 1.25
CA ALA A 83 8.18 -6.34 0.75
C ALA A 83 8.56 -5.33 1.84
N GLY A 84 9.85 -5.02 1.94
CA GLY A 84 10.37 -3.89 2.73
C GLY A 84 9.79 -3.80 4.16
N LEU A 85 9.27 -2.64 4.51
CA LEU A 85 8.71 -2.34 5.84
C LEU A 85 7.40 -3.10 6.15
N TRP A 86 6.64 -3.50 5.13
CA TRP A 86 5.54 -4.46 5.32
C TRP A 86 6.07 -5.80 5.88
N GLY A 87 7.16 -6.30 5.31
CA GLY A 87 7.82 -7.52 5.80
C GLY A 87 8.29 -7.37 7.25
N GLU A 88 8.90 -6.24 7.62
CA GLU A 88 9.34 -5.97 8.99
C GLU A 88 8.17 -5.93 9.98
N PHE A 89 7.04 -5.32 9.61
CA PHE A 89 5.84 -5.27 10.43
C PHE A 89 5.24 -6.68 10.64
N ARG A 90 5.04 -7.43 9.54
CA ARG A 90 4.54 -8.81 9.58
C ARG A 90 5.41 -9.72 10.46
N ASP A 91 6.73 -9.65 10.29
CA ASP A 91 7.68 -10.48 11.03
C ASP A 91 7.74 -10.06 12.51
N SER A 92 7.51 -8.77 12.81
CA SER A 92 7.37 -8.27 14.19
C SER A 92 6.10 -8.79 14.87
N LEU A 93 4.98 -8.89 14.13
CA LEU A 93 3.77 -9.55 14.61
C LEU A 93 4.03 -11.04 14.89
N ALA A 94 4.67 -11.74 13.95
CA ALA A 94 5.02 -13.14 14.12
C ALA A 94 5.93 -13.37 15.33
N ALA A 95 6.90 -12.49 15.57
CA ALA A 95 7.76 -12.55 16.75
C ALA A 95 6.98 -12.32 18.06
N HIS A 96 5.97 -11.43 18.04
CA HIS A 96 5.13 -11.16 19.21
C HIS A 96 4.25 -12.36 19.57
N TYR A 97 3.59 -12.99 18.57
CA TYR A 97 2.67 -14.11 18.79
C TYR A 97 3.33 -15.50 18.68
N GLY A 98 4.62 -15.56 18.38
CA GLY A 98 5.43 -16.77 18.35
C GLY A 98 5.69 -17.35 16.95
N SER A 99 4.83 -17.13 15.97
CA SER A 99 5.03 -17.60 14.58
C SER A 99 4.08 -16.92 13.60
N LEU A 100 4.33 -17.04 12.28
CA LEU A 100 3.38 -16.65 11.23
C LEU A 100 2.08 -17.46 11.29
N GLU A 101 2.14 -18.72 11.70
CA GLU A 101 0.95 -19.57 11.81
C GLU A 101 0.02 -19.11 12.95
N ALA A 102 0.58 -18.55 14.02
CA ALA A 102 -0.20 -18.00 15.14
C ALA A 102 -1.04 -16.78 14.76
N LEU A 103 -0.78 -16.16 13.61
CA LEU A 103 -1.56 -15.03 13.08
C LEU A 103 -2.83 -15.49 12.33
N LYS A 104 -2.95 -16.75 11.93
CA LYS A 104 -4.07 -17.29 11.15
C LYS A 104 -5.23 -17.72 12.04
N THR A 105 -5.83 -16.79 12.74
CA THR A 105 -6.89 -17.07 13.72
C THR A 105 -8.29 -16.75 13.23
N GLY A 106 -8.45 -15.70 12.43
CA GLY A 106 -9.67 -15.36 11.71
C GLY A 106 -9.61 -15.85 10.26
N TRP A 107 -10.76 -16.07 9.63
CA TRP A 107 -10.75 -16.52 8.23
C TRP A 107 -10.75 -15.38 7.20
N VAL A 108 -10.85 -14.12 7.65
CA VAL A 108 -10.75 -12.95 6.75
C VAL A 108 -9.34 -12.79 6.21
N SER A 109 -8.32 -13.05 7.03
CA SER A 109 -6.92 -12.81 6.65
C SER A 109 -5.98 -13.86 7.24
N ASN A 110 -4.84 -14.06 6.56
CA ASN A 110 -3.72 -14.83 7.10
C ASN A 110 -2.90 -14.08 8.15
N VAL A 111 -3.18 -12.80 8.37
CA VAL A 111 -2.46 -11.93 9.32
C VAL A 111 -3.46 -11.19 10.18
N MET A 112 -3.80 -11.80 11.32
CA MET A 112 -4.69 -11.25 12.34
C MET A 112 -3.88 -10.81 13.56
N PHE A 113 -4.27 -9.71 14.20
CA PHE A 113 -3.61 -9.20 15.42
C PHE A 113 -4.51 -8.21 16.16
N GLU A 114 -4.23 -7.99 17.46
CA GLU A 114 -4.91 -6.91 18.18
C GLU A 114 -4.37 -5.54 17.75
N PRO A 115 -5.25 -4.57 17.46
CA PRO A 115 -4.86 -3.20 17.08
C PRO A 115 -3.86 -2.55 18.04
N SER A 116 -3.99 -2.78 19.34
CA SER A 116 -3.06 -2.28 20.38
C SER A 116 -1.65 -2.87 20.24
N VAL A 117 -1.52 -4.12 19.80
CA VAL A 117 -0.24 -4.77 19.48
C VAL A 117 0.37 -4.13 18.24
N GLY A 118 -0.43 -3.92 17.18
CA GLY A 118 0.00 -3.23 15.97
C GLY A 118 0.52 -1.83 16.26
N ASN A 119 -0.23 -1.04 17.06
CA ASN A 119 0.19 0.30 17.49
C ASN A 119 1.55 0.27 18.21
N ARG A 120 1.74 -0.65 19.14
CA ARG A 120 3.01 -0.80 19.86
C ARG A 120 4.16 -1.14 18.92
N ILE A 121 3.94 -1.98 17.92
CA ILE A 121 4.95 -2.33 16.92
C ILE A 121 5.32 -1.09 16.09
N PHE A 122 4.35 -0.31 15.60
CA PHE A 122 4.62 0.92 14.86
C PHE A 122 5.38 1.95 15.70
N HIS A 123 5.00 2.15 16.97
CA HIS A 123 5.77 2.99 17.88
C HIS A 123 7.22 2.50 18.05
N ASN A 124 7.43 1.19 18.16
CA ASN A 124 8.77 0.60 18.27
C ASN A 124 9.58 0.77 16.97
N MET A 125 8.95 0.69 15.80
CA MET A 125 9.62 0.95 14.52
C MET A 125 10.13 2.39 14.46
N VAL A 126 9.29 3.36 14.81
CA VAL A 126 9.65 4.79 14.85
C VAL A 126 10.71 5.07 15.91
N ALA A 127 10.57 4.52 17.11
CA ALA A 127 11.49 4.78 18.23
C ALA A 127 12.93 4.28 17.98
N LYS A 128 13.12 3.32 17.08
CA LYS A 128 14.45 2.86 16.66
C LYS A 128 15.19 3.89 15.80
N GLU A 129 14.48 4.82 15.19
CA GLU A 129 15.02 5.78 14.23
C GLU A 129 15.27 7.14 14.91
N LYS A 130 16.53 7.46 15.20
CA LYS A 130 16.93 8.68 15.92
C LYS A 130 16.56 9.99 15.20
N GLY A 131 16.36 9.93 13.87
CA GLY A 131 16.01 11.09 13.05
C GLY A 131 14.53 11.47 13.11
N VAL A 132 13.66 10.72 13.78
CA VAL A 132 12.22 10.96 13.82
C VAL A 132 11.79 11.64 15.11
N THR A 133 11.11 12.77 14.98
CA THR A 133 10.37 13.44 16.05
C THR A 133 8.87 13.17 15.85
N LEU A 134 8.23 12.54 16.82
CA LEU A 134 6.82 12.17 16.75
C LEU A 134 5.95 13.12 17.60
N TRP A 135 4.93 13.72 16.98
CA TRP A 135 3.92 14.54 17.59
C TRP A 135 2.54 13.88 17.48
N THR A 136 2.14 13.15 18.50
CA THR A 136 0.80 12.54 18.62
C THR A 136 -0.19 13.49 19.26
N GLY A 137 -1.50 13.23 19.10
CA GLY A 137 -2.58 14.11 19.57
C GLY A 137 -2.50 15.51 18.95
N SER A 138 -1.89 15.65 17.78
CA SER A 138 -1.54 16.92 17.15
C SER A 138 -2.12 17.00 15.74
N GLU A 139 -2.64 18.16 15.36
CA GLU A 139 -3.38 18.33 14.12
C GLU A 139 -2.79 19.44 13.26
N VAL A 140 -2.58 19.18 11.98
CA VAL A 140 -2.20 20.21 11.01
C VAL A 140 -3.42 21.11 10.75
N LYS A 141 -3.28 22.40 11.01
CA LYS A 141 -4.35 23.39 10.83
C LYS A 141 -4.22 24.20 9.54
N ALA A 142 -3.00 24.43 9.10
CA ALA A 142 -2.72 25.14 7.85
C ALA A 142 -1.34 24.78 7.33
N VAL A 143 -1.16 24.92 6.03
CA VAL A 143 0.11 24.79 5.35
C VAL A 143 0.34 25.98 4.43
N SER A 144 1.59 26.42 4.30
CA SER A 144 1.99 27.40 3.30
C SER A 144 3.37 27.08 2.76
N HIS A 145 3.65 27.47 1.51
CA HIS A 145 4.91 27.24 0.84
C HIS A 145 5.50 28.59 0.41
N ASN A 146 6.69 28.92 0.90
CA ASN A 146 7.37 30.18 0.61
C ASN A 146 8.65 29.93 -0.20
N GLY A 147 8.49 29.63 -1.48
CA GLY A 147 9.60 29.40 -2.40
C GLY A 147 10.30 28.05 -2.22
N ASN A 148 11.01 27.80 -1.11
CA ASN A 148 11.81 26.58 -0.91
C ASN A 148 11.45 25.77 0.33
N MET A 149 10.58 26.30 1.19
CA MET A 149 10.23 25.68 2.46
C MET A 149 8.72 25.65 2.67
N TRP A 150 8.23 24.55 3.18
CA TRP A 150 6.91 24.44 3.76
C TRP A 150 6.91 25.01 5.18
N ALA A 151 5.87 25.73 5.53
CA ALA A 151 5.54 26.07 6.91
C ALA A 151 4.22 25.38 7.25
N VAL A 152 4.28 24.42 8.18
CA VAL A 152 3.15 23.59 8.61
C VAL A 152 2.77 24.02 10.02
N HIS A 153 1.55 24.55 10.19
CA HIS A 153 1.02 25.00 11.46
C HIS A 153 0.28 23.86 12.15
N VAL A 154 0.73 23.50 13.34
CA VAL A 154 0.28 22.29 14.06
C VAL A 154 -0.31 22.68 15.41
N ALA A 155 -1.58 22.37 15.61
CA ALA A 155 -2.21 22.46 16.93
C ALA A 155 -1.75 21.28 17.81
N ARG A 156 -1.24 21.61 19.00
CA ARG A 156 -0.71 20.65 19.99
C ARG A 156 -1.76 20.32 21.06
N PRO A 157 -1.63 19.19 21.78
CA PRO A 157 -2.55 18.82 22.85
C PRO A 157 -2.68 19.84 23.98
N ASP A 158 -1.64 20.65 24.19
CA ASP A 158 -1.63 21.72 25.20
C ASP A 158 -2.33 23.01 24.74
N GLY A 159 -2.93 23.02 23.55
CA GLY A 159 -3.65 24.15 22.95
C GLY A 159 -2.75 25.16 22.25
N GLN A 160 -1.45 24.94 22.18
CA GLN A 160 -0.54 25.79 21.41
C GLN A 160 -0.59 25.45 19.92
N THR A 161 -0.17 26.39 19.09
CA THR A 161 0.05 26.15 17.66
C THR A 161 1.52 26.39 17.36
N ASP A 162 2.23 25.32 17.04
CA ASP A 162 3.62 25.35 16.61
C ASP A 162 3.72 25.37 15.08
N THR A 163 4.88 25.80 14.56
CA THR A 163 5.16 25.77 13.14
C THR A 163 6.34 24.85 12.86
N VAL A 164 6.18 23.90 11.94
CA VAL A 164 7.28 23.08 11.41
C VAL A 164 7.69 23.63 10.04
N GLU A 165 8.93 24.07 9.92
CA GLU A 165 9.54 24.44 8.63
C GLU A 165 10.28 23.24 8.06
N ALA A 166 9.96 22.82 6.82
CA ALA A 166 10.57 21.67 6.17
C ALA A 166 10.73 21.87 4.64
N LYS A 167 11.72 21.19 4.04
CA LYS A 167 11.94 21.23 2.59
C LYS A 167 10.91 20.41 1.82
N VAL A 168 10.45 19.29 2.38
CA VAL A 168 9.48 18.39 1.77
C VAL A 168 8.33 18.14 2.75
N LEU A 169 7.10 18.22 2.23
CA LEU A 169 5.88 17.84 2.91
C LEU A 169 5.37 16.51 2.35
N VAL A 170 5.02 15.58 3.24
CA VAL A 170 4.37 14.31 2.87
C VAL A 170 2.95 14.32 3.43
N ASP A 171 1.97 14.19 2.55
CA ASP A 171 0.57 13.93 2.95
C ASP A 171 0.37 12.43 3.11
N ALA A 172 0.27 11.98 4.35
CA ALA A 172 -0.08 10.62 4.75
C ALA A 172 -1.38 10.60 5.58
N THR A 173 -2.24 11.62 5.39
CA THR A 173 -3.54 11.68 6.08
C THR A 173 -4.53 10.71 5.46
N GLU A 174 -5.47 10.21 6.28
CA GLU A 174 -6.47 9.22 5.86
C GLU A 174 -7.31 9.64 4.66
N LEU A 175 -7.63 10.92 4.54
CA LEU A 175 -8.53 11.47 3.52
C LEU A 175 -7.84 12.45 2.55
N GLY A 176 -6.50 12.59 2.58
CA GLY A 176 -5.78 13.52 1.71
C GLY A 176 -6.06 14.99 2.04
N ASP A 177 -6.24 15.30 3.32
CA ASP A 177 -6.63 16.65 3.75
C ASP A 177 -5.53 17.68 3.50
N ILE A 178 -4.25 17.27 3.55
CA ILE A 178 -3.12 18.18 3.26
C ILE A 178 -3.03 18.50 1.76
N ALA A 179 -3.24 17.51 0.89
CA ALA A 179 -3.28 17.74 -0.56
C ALA A 179 -4.38 18.77 -0.91
N LYS A 180 -5.56 18.67 -0.27
CA LYS A 180 -6.62 19.67 -0.39
C LYS A 180 -6.17 21.05 0.11
N MET A 181 -5.53 21.12 1.28
CA MET A 181 -5.00 22.40 1.82
C MET A 181 -3.97 23.04 0.90
N CYS A 182 -3.20 22.22 0.17
CA CYS A 182 -2.22 22.65 -0.83
C CYS A 182 -2.85 23.03 -2.18
N GLY A 183 -4.17 22.87 -2.36
CA GLY A 183 -4.85 23.17 -3.61
C GLY A 183 -4.63 22.15 -4.71
N VAL A 184 -4.22 20.92 -4.39
CA VAL A 184 -4.05 19.83 -5.38
C VAL A 184 -5.42 19.41 -5.90
N PRO A 185 -5.63 19.39 -7.22
CA PRO A 185 -6.85 18.82 -7.81
C PRO A 185 -6.98 17.31 -7.48
N TYR A 186 -8.21 16.84 -7.28
CA TYR A 186 -8.50 15.45 -6.92
C TYR A 186 -9.89 15.01 -7.41
N ASP A 187 -10.08 13.70 -7.48
CA ASP A 187 -11.36 13.05 -7.70
C ASP A 187 -11.89 12.39 -6.42
N VAL A 188 -13.22 12.29 -6.30
CA VAL A 188 -13.96 11.58 -5.27
C VAL A 188 -15.04 10.76 -5.93
N GLY A 189 -15.30 9.53 -5.48
CA GLY A 189 -16.23 8.62 -6.13
C GLY A 189 -15.66 8.05 -7.45
N MET A 190 -16.51 7.61 -8.36
CA MET A 190 -16.11 6.90 -9.58
C MET A 190 -15.92 7.85 -10.75
N GLU A 191 -14.78 7.77 -11.43
CA GLU A 191 -14.54 8.42 -12.72
C GLU A 191 -15.34 7.70 -13.82
N SER A 192 -15.67 8.43 -14.89
CA SER A 192 -16.30 7.82 -16.05
C SER A 192 -15.31 7.04 -16.93
N GLN A 193 -15.82 6.04 -17.67
CA GLN A 193 -15.05 5.30 -18.66
C GLN A 193 -14.33 6.21 -19.68
N ALA A 194 -14.93 7.35 -20.05
CA ALA A 194 -14.30 8.31 -20.96
C ALA A 194 -13.01 8.93 -20.39
N VAL A 195 -12.85 8.95 -19.06
CA VAL A 195 -11.67 9.51 -18.38
C VAL A 195 -10.60 8.46 -18.13
N THR A 196 -10.98 7.27 -17.67
CA THR A 196 -10.02 6.22 -17.25
C THR A 196 -9.78 5.16 -18.31
N HIS A 197 -10.66 5.05 -19.30
CA HIS A 197 -10.67 4.01 -20.35
C HIS A 197 -10.77 2.58 -19.80
N GLU A 198 -11.29 2.42 -18.59
CA GLU A 198 -11.54 1.13 -17.94
C GLU A 198 -12.92 0.62 -18.40
N ASP A 199 -13.00 -0.56 -19.00
CA ASP A 199 -14.23 -1.09 -19.60
C ASP A 199 -15.39 -1.26 -18.61
N ILE A 200 -15.05 -1.48 -17.33
CA ILE A 200 -16.03 -1.66 -16.24
C ILE A 200 -16.34 -0.36 -15.49
N ALA A 201 -15.73 0.76 -15.85
CA ALA A 201 -16.04 2.06 -15.25
C ALA A 201 -17.44 2.53 -15.67
N PRO A 202 -18.17 3.31 -14.85
CA PRO A 202 -19.48 3.83 -15.19
C PRO A 202 -19.41 4.79 -16.39
N ALA A 203 -20.47 4.86 -17.17
CA ALA A 203 -20.56 5.78 -18.32
C ALA A 203 -20.49 7.26 -17.91
N GLN A 204 -21.00 7.59 -16.72
CA GLN A 204 -20.95 8.93 -16.11
C GLN A 204 -20.23 8.87 -14.78
N ALA A 205 -19.39 9.88 -14.51
CA ALA A 205 -18.76 10.04 -13.21
C ALA A 205 -19.80 10.32 -12.11
N ASN A 206 -19.52 9.87 -10.90
CA ASN A 206 -20.36 10.11 -9.72
C ASN A 206 -19.50 10.43 -8.49
N ASN A 207 -20.14 10.83 -7.38
CA ASN A 207 -19.49 11.10 -6.11
C ASN A 207 -19.73 9.99 -5.06
N ILE A 208 -20.03 8.77 -5.51
CA ILE A 208 -20.36 7.66 -4.63
C ILE A 208 -19.06 7.02 -4.16
N VAL A 209 -18.86 7.01 -2.86
CA VAL A 209 -17.71 6.40 -2.20
C VAL A 209 -18.10 5.04 -1.63
N GLN A 210 -17.11 4.21 -1.33
CA GLN A 210 -17.33 2.96 -0.62
C GLN A 210 -17.84 3.22 0.82
N ASP A 211 -18.61 2.27 1.33
CA ASP A 211 -19.04 2.27 2.73
C ASP A 211 -17.81 2.36 3.67
N LEU A 212 -17.94 3.09 4.75
CA LEU A 212 -17.00 3.06 5.86
C LEU A 212 -17.48 2.06 6.92
N THR A 213 -16.59 1.66 7.83
CA THR A 213 -16.95 0.85 9.00
C THR A 213 -16.44 1.50 10.27
N TYR A 214 -17.32 1.67 11.26
CA TYR A 214 -16.82 1.89 12.62
C TYR A 214 -16.63 0.52 13.28
N VAL A 215 -15.38 0.07 13.37
CA VAL A 215 -15.04 -1.26 13.88
C VAL A 215 -15.33 -1.36 15.37
N ALA A 216 -15.77 -2.54 15.83
CA ALA A 216 -15.85 -2.86 17.26
C ALA A 216 -14.94 -4.04 17.57
N ILE A 217 -14.16 -3.94 18.65
CA ILE A 217 -13.36 -5.05 19.15
C ILE A 217 -14.11 -5.64 20.36
N LEU A 218 -14.58 -6.88 20.20
CA LEU A 218 -15.31 -7.58 21.25
C LEU A 218 -14.41 -8.60 21.95
N LYS A 219 -14.78 -8.89 23.21
CA LYS A 219 -14.15 -9.88 24.07
C LYS A 219 -15.25 -10.74 24.71
N ASP A 220 -14.99 -12.01 24.90
CA ASP A 220 -15.87 -12.90 25.65
C ASP A 220 -15.63 -12.76 27.15
N TYR A 221 -16.66 -12.33 27.88
CA TYR A 221 -16.60 -12.15 29.33
C TYR A 221 -17.07 -13.39 30.12
N GLY A 222 -17.56 -14.43 29.43
CA GLY A 222 -18.06 -15.66 30.05
C GLY A 222 -19.29 -15.43 30.95
N ARG A 223 -19.95 -14.30 30.87
CA ARG A 223 -21.16 -13.92 31.60
C ARG A 223 -22.03 -13.04 30.73
N ASP A 224 -23.28 -12.88 31.10
CA ASP A 224 -24.19 -11.99 30.39
C ASP A 224 -23.70 -10.52 30.44
N MET A 225 -23.48 -9.95 29.26
CA MET A 225 -23.02 -8.60 28.99
C MET A 225 -24.00 -7.84 28.09
N THR A 226 -25.23 -8.35 27.94
CA THR A 226 -26.25 -7.71 27.08
C THR A 226 -26.45 -6.26 27.50
N MET A 227 -26.25 -5.37 26.56
CA MET A 227 -26.44 -3.92 26.76
C MET A 227 -27.93 -3.56 26.68
N GLU A 228 -28.29 -2.38 27.17
CA GLU A 228 -29.61 -1.79 26.96
C GLU A 228 -29.84 -1.50 25.47
N GLU A 229 -31.11 -1.54 25.03
CA GLU A 229 -31.48 -1.28 23.65
C GLU A 229 -31.00 0.13 23.21
N PRO A 230 -30.16 0.24 22.18
CA PRO A 230 -29.68 1.52 21.69
C PRO A 230 -30.81 2.31 21.01
N GLU A 231 -30.77 3.64 21.15
CA GLU A 231 -31.71 4.54 20.48
C GLU A 231 -31.74 4.29 18.97
N GLY A 232 -32.94 4.19 18.40
CA GLY A 232 -33.16 3.98 16.98
C GLY A 232 -32.78 2.57 16.50
N TYR A 233 -32.72 1.59 17.39
CA TYR A 233 -32.52 0.19 17.01
C TYR A 233 -33.69 -0.33 16.18
N ASN A 234 -33.34 -1.07 15.10
CA ASN A 234 -34.30 -1.80 14.27
C ASN A 234 -33.64 -3.11 13.85
N ALA A 235 -34.17 -4.23 14.30
CA ALA A 235 -33.63 -5.57 13.99
C ALA A 235 -33.56 -5.86 12.48
N ASN A 236 -34.45 -5.25 11.66
CA ASN A 236 -34.47 -5.46 10.22
C ASN A 236 -33.23 -4.91 9.52
N ASP A 237 -32.52 -3.94 10.11
CA ASP A 237 -31.31 -3.38 9.52
C ASP A 237 -30.16 -4.40 9.46
N PHE A 238 -30.25 -5.47 10.27
CA PHE A 238 -29.22 -6.50 10.45
C PHE A 238 -29.74 -7.92 10.26
N ALA A 239 -31.03 -8.09 9.94
CA ALA A 239 -31.70 -9.39 9.92
C ALA A 239 -30.97 -10.42 9.04
N CYS A 240 -30.40 -9.99 7.92
CA CYS A 240 -29.70 -10.87 6.97
C CYS A 240 -28.17 -10.80 7.06
N CYS A 241 -27.60 -10.37 8.20
CA CYS A 241 -26.15 -10.38 8.38
C CYS A 241 -25.54 -11.80 8.43
N CYS A 242 -26.36 -12.82 8.73
CA CYS A 242 -25.99 -14.22 8.74
C CYS A 242 -27.25 -15.09 8.63
N ILE A 243 -27.09 -16.39 8.50
CA ILE A 243 -28.20 -17.36 8.54
C ILE A 243 -28.85 -17.34 9.94
N ASN A 244 -30.10 -16.89 10.01
CA ASN A 244 -30.94 -16.87 11.21
C ASN A 244 -32.41 -16.74 10.84
N ASP A 245 -33.32 -16.96 11.80
CA ASP A 245 -34.78 -17.03 11.58
C ASP A 245 -35.40 -15.66 11.21
N LYS A 246 -34.70 -14.56 11.37
CA LYS A 246 -35.18 -13.21 11.04
C LYS A 246 -34.89 -12.81 9.60
N CYS A 247 -33.96 -13.48 8.93
CA CYS A 247 -33.62 -13.20 7.55
C CYS A 247 -34.67 -13.78 6.58
N ILE A 248 -35.44 -12.88 5.95
CA ILE A 248 -36.44 -13.26 4.95
C ILE A 248 -35.94 -13.09 3.53
N THR A 249 -35.28 -11.96 3.25
CA THR A 249 -34.82 -11.58 1.91
C THR A 249 -33.42 -10.99 1.97
N PRO A 250 -32.37 -11.84 1.90
CA PRO A 250 -31.00 -11.33 1.93
C PRO A 250 -30.69 -10.56 0.64
N LYS A 251 -29.97 -9.43 0.77
CA LYS A 251 -29.46 -8.68 -0.39
C LYS A 251 -28.45 -9.50 -1.21
N GLU A 252 -27.68 -10.36 -0.53
CA GLU A 252 -26.64 -11.22 -1.10
C GLU A 252 -26.90 -12.69 -0.77
N PRO A 253 -27.86 -13.38 -1.46
CA PRO A 253 -28.25 -14.75 -1.11
C PRO A 253 -27.10 -15.76 -1.15
N ASN A 254 -26.13 -15.57 -2.04
CA ASN A 254 -24.98 -16.46 -2.22
C ASN A 254 -23.89 -16.25 -1.15
N ARG A 255 -24.02 -15.25 -0.29
CA ARG A 255 -23.05 -14.89 0.75
C ARG A 255 -23.61 -15.03 2.17
N GLN A 256 -24.58 -15.93 2.36
CA GLN A 256 -25.14 -16.21 3.68
C GLN A 256 -24.26 -17.21 4.43
N TRP A 257 -23.75 -16.80 5.59
CA TRP A 257 -22.87 -17.58 6.45
C TRP A 257 -23.55 -17.92 7.79
N PRO A 258 -23.25 -19.08 8.40
CA PRO A 258 -23.67 -19.35 9.78
C PRO A 258 -23.17 -18.27 10.74
N LYS A 259 -23.94 -17.95 11.78
CA LYS A 259 -23.60 -16.92 12.77
C LYS A 259 -22.22 -17.11 13.43
N ASP A 260 -21.84 -18.35 13.72
CA ASP A 260 -20.53 -18.65 14.32
C ASP A 260 -19.38 -18.35 13.34
N LYS A 261 -19.60 -18.61 12.04
CA LYS A 261 -18.63 -18.26 11.00
C LYS A 261 -18.55 -16.74 10.83
N MET A 262 -19.65 -16.00 10.96
CA MET A 262 -19.66 -14.55 10.96
C MET A 262 -18.77 -13.99 12.08
N VAL A 263 -18.95 -14.45 13.32
CA VAL A 263 -18.16 -13.96 14.45
C VAL A 263 -16.67 -14.33 14.33
N THR A 264 -16.37 -15.54 13.87
CA THR A 264 -14.98 -15.99 13.70
C THR A 264 -14.27 -15.38 12.50
N TYR A 265 -14.96 -14.62 11.66
CA TYR A 265 -14.35 -13.83 10.56
C TYR A 265 -13.15 -13.02 11.04
N GLY A 266 -13.34 -12.22 12.09
CA GLY A 266 -12.35 -11.35 12.67
C GLY A 266 -11.74 -11.86 13.99
N LYS A 267 -11.67 -13.17 14.23
CA LYS A 267 -11.05 -13.71 15.44
C LYS A 267 -9.55 -13.39 15.47
N MET A 268 -9.07 -12.80 16.56
CA MET A 268 -7.69 -12.39 16.75
C MET A 268 -6.92 -13.37 17.66
N PRO A 269 -5.57 -13.37 17.62
CA PRO A 269 -4.74 -14.26 18.45
C PRO A 269 -5.02 -14.17 19.96
N GLY A 270 -5.28 -12.97 20.48
CA GLY A 270 -5.57 -12.70 21.90
C GLY A 270 -6.97 -13.13 22.36
N GLY A 271 -7.75 -13.80 21.50
CA GLY A 271 -9.11 -14.25 21.84
C GLY A 271 -10.18 -13.14 21.76
N LYS A 272 -9.85 -12.00 21.20
CA LYS A 272 -10.78 -10.93 20.86
C LYS A 272 -11.35 -11.12 19.45
N TYR A 273 -12.41 -10.39 19.13
CA TYR A 273 -13.10 -10.47 17.85
C TYR A 273 -13.24 -9.07 17.24
N MET A 274 -12.68 -8.90 16.05
CA MET A 274 -12.88 -7.70 15.24
C MET A 274 -14.23 -7.81 14.52
N ILE A 275 -15.14 -6.89 14.81
CA ILE A 275 -16.41 -6.77 14.12
C ILE A 275 -16.28 -5.70 13.03
N ASN A 276 -16.02 -6.18 11.83
CA ASN A 276 -15.94 -5.46 10.58
C ASN A 276 -16.66 -6.30 9.53
N TRP A 277 -18.02 -6.39 9.66
CA TRP A 277 -18.82 -7.32 8.89
C TRP A 277 -19.59 -6.59 7.78
N PRO A 278 -19.24 -6.81 6.50
CA PRO A 278 -19.80 -6.04 5.39
C PRO A 278 -21.22 -6.50 4.99
N ILE A 279 -21.57 -7.77 5.26
CA ILE A 279 -22.85 -8.34 4.80
C ILE A 279 -23.95 -7.92 5.77
N GLU A 280 -24.67 -6.87 5.43
CA GLU A 280 -25.78 -6.31 6.25
C GLU A 280 -25.40 -6.14 7.75
N GLY A 281 -24.12 -5.95 8.03
CA GLY A 281 -23.54 -5.76 9.36
C GLY A 281 -23.29 -4.30 9.71
N ASN A 282 -22.08 -3.97 10.17
CA ASN A 282 -21.74 -2.64 10.67
C ASN A 282 -21.11 -1.70 9.64
N ASP A 283 -21.11 -2.03 8.36
CA ASP A 283 -20.78 -1.06 7.31
C ASP A 283 -21.80 0.08 7.30
N PHE A 284 -21.34 1.30 7.04
CA PHE A 284 -22.11 2.54 7.09
C PHE A 284 -21.75 3.46 5.92
N TYR A 285 -22.75 3.95 5.18
CA TYR A 285 -22.50 4.87 4.07
C TYR A 285 -22.43 6.31 4.53
N ALA A 286 -21.28 6.95 4.32
CA ALA A 286 -21.10 8.40 4.47
C ALA A 286 -19.90 8.86 3.62
N ASN A 287 -20.12 9.81 2.71
CA ASN A 287 -19.03 10.47 2.01
C ASN A 287 -18.44 11.58 2.88
N MET A 288 -17.46 11.23 3.71
CA MET A 288 -16.85 12.15 4.67
C MET A 288 -15.74 13.03 4.07
N VAL A 289 -15.38 12.82 2.81
CA VAL A 289 -14.18 13.41 2.19
C VAL A 289 -14.18 14.94 2.29
N ASP A 290 -15.26 15.60 1.85
CA ASP A 290 -15.35 17.06 1.83
C ASP A 290 -16.26 17.67 2.93
N MET A 291 -16.64 16.86 3.92
CA MET A 291 -17.41 17.34 5.07
C MET A 291 -16.60 18.33 5.93
N THR A 292 -17.30 19.30 6.53
CA THR A 292 -16.71 20.14 7.57
C THR A 292 -16.39 19.30 8.82
N PRO A 293 -15.55 19.79 9.74
CA PRO A 293 -15.26 19.08 10.99
C PRO A 293 -16.53 18.72 11.79
N GLU A 294 -17.52 19.59 11.81
CA GLU A 294 -18.80 19.37 12.50
C GLU A 294 -19.61 18.26 11.82
N GLN A 295 -19.67 18.26 10.50
CA GLN A 295 -20.33 17.21 9.71
C GLN A 295 -19.62 15.86 9.87
N ARG A 296 -18.28 15.85 9.87
CA ARG A 296 -17.48 14.63 10.14
C ARG A 296 -17.78 14.08 11.53
N ASN A 297 -17.83 14.95 12.55
CA ASN A 297 -18.14 14.52 13.92
C ASN A 297 -19.54 13.89 14.02
N GLU A 298 -20.52 14.47 13.34
CA GLU A 298 -21.88 13.92 13.30
C GLU A 298 -21.91 12.57 12.56
N ALA A 299 -21.24 12.43 11.42
CA ALA A 299 -21.14 11.17 10.69
C ALA A 299 -20.46 10.08 11.53
N VAL A 300 -19.40 10.43 12.27
CA VAL A 300 -18.75 9.53 13.24
C VAL A 300 -19.71 9.09 14.34
N ARG A 301 -20.49 10.02 14.92
CA ARG A 301 -21.48 9.72 15.94
C ARG A 301 -22.53 8.73 15.42
N MET A 302 -23.02 8.94 14.19
CA MET A 302 -23.99 8.07 13.55
C MET A 302 -23.40 6.67 13.23
N ALA A 303 -22.18 6.59 12.73
CA ALA A 303 -21.50 5.33 12.45
C ALA A 303 -21.23 4.52 13.72
N LYS A 304 -20.81 5.16 14.82
CA LYS A 304 -20.68 4.54 16.14
C LYS A 304 -22.01 3.96 16.61
N ALA A 305 -23.08 4.76 16.54
CA ALA A 305 -24.41 4.31 16.93
C ALA A 305 -24.89 3.11 16.09
N HIS A 306 -24.64 3.12 14.77
CA HIS A 306 -24.95 2.01 13.89
C HIS A 306 -24.21 0.73 14.31
N THR A 307 -22.90 0.81 14.57
CA THR A 307 -22.11 -0.33 15.05
C THR A 307 -22.63 -0.85 16.40
N MET A 308 -23.00 0.02 17.34
CA MET A 308 -23.52 -0.41 18.64
C MET A 308 -24.89 -1.08 18.53
N ARG A 309 -25.73 -0.65 17.56
CA ARG A 309 -26.99 -1.37 17.24
C ARG A 309 -26.73 -2.76 16.68
N PHE A 310 -25.66 -2.92 15.86
CA PHE A 310 -25.26 -4.24 15.37
C PHE A 310 -24.73 -5.13 16.51
N VAL A 311 -23.92 -4.60 17.42
CA VAL A 311 -23.47 -5.34 18.62
C VAL A 311 -24.67 -5.77 19.48
N TYR A 312 -25.66 -4.89 19.68
CA TYR A 312 -26.89 -5.25 20.38
C TYR A 312 -27.66 -6.37 19.67
N PHE A 313 -27.80 -6.31 18.33
CA PHE A 313 -28.40 -7.36 17.53
C PHE A 313 -27.66 -8.70 17.73
N MET A 314 -26.33 -8.69 17.70
CA MET A 314 -25.52 -9.89 17.96
C MET A 314 -25.80 -10.47 19.35
N GLN A 315 -25.88 -9.66 20.38
CA GLN A 315 -26.13 -10.10 21.75
C GLN A 315 -27.56 -10.61 21.94
N HIS A 316 -28.53 -9.85 21.50
CA HIS A 316 -29.95 -10.06 21.79
C HIS A 316 -30.61 -11.08 20.84
N GLU A 317 -30.35 -10.95 19.52
CA GLU A 317 -31.04 -11.77 18.52
C GLU A 317 -30.24 -13.01 18.09
N LEU A 318 -28.91 -12.93 18.09
CA LEU A 318 -28.07 -14.05 17.70
C LEU A 318 -27.55 -14.86 18.90
N GLY A 319 -27.76 -14.37 20.14
CA GLY A 319 -27.39 -15.05 21.37
C GLY A 319 -25.91 -14.96 21.75
N PHE A 320 -25.15 -13.99 21.21
CA PHE A 320 -23.77 -13.71 21.61
C PHE A 320 -23.74 -12.78 22.84
N ASN A 321 -24.55 -13.04 23.82
CA ASN A 321 -24.74 -12.18 25.01
C ASN A 321 -23.51 -12.11 25.93
N THR A 322 -22.52 -12.98 25.79
CA THR A 322 -21.25 -12.89 26.54
C THR A 322 -20.20 -12.00 25.88
N LEU A 323 -20.42 -11.62 24.60
CA LEU A 323 -19.51 -10.73 23.86
C LEU A 323 -19.88 -9.26 24.10
N ALA A 324 -18.90 -8.46 24.49
CA ALA A 324 -19.04 -7.00 24.63
C ALA A 324 -17.74 -6.31 24.24
N LEU A 325 -17.78 -4.95 24.13
CA LEU A 325 -16.59 -4.16 23.83
C LEU A 325 -15.44 -4.52 24.78
N ALA A 326 -14.28 -4.82 24.24
CA ALA A 326 -13.08 -5.13 25.01
C ALA A 326 -12.65 -3.93 25.85
N ASP A 327 -12.51 -4.13 27.16
CA ASP A 327 -12.15 -3.10 28.12
C ASP A 327 -10.63 -2.83 28.20
N ASP A 328 -9.84 -3.64 27.48
CA ASP A 328 -8.38 -3.64 27.45
C ASP A 328 -7.80 -3.37 26.05
N GLU A 329 -8.63 -2.90 25.09
CA GLU A 329 -8.14 -2.62 23.74
C GLU A 329 -7.97 -1.12 23.50
N TYR A 330 -9.01 -0.31 23.63
CA TYR A 330 -8.95 1.12 23.36
C TYR A 330 -9.00 1.95 24.64
N PRO A 331 -8.16 3.00 24.77
CA PRO A 331 -8.18 3.90 25.91
C PRO A 331 -9.28 4.98 25.82
N THR A 332 -10.16 4.91 24.83
CA THR A 332 -11.29 5.82 24.62
C THR A 332 -12.39 5.58 25.67
N ALA A 333 -13.12 6.63 26.03
CA ALA A 333 -14.17 6.52 27.05
C ALA A 333 -15.29 5.54 26.64
N ASP A 334 -15.57 5.42 25.34
CA ASP A 334 -16.57 4.52 24.77
C ASP A 334 -15.99 3.16 24.35
N ARG A 335 -14.69 2.92 24.56
CA ARG A 335 -13.96 1.70 24.16
C ARG A 335 -14.01 1.37 22.67
N LEU A 336 -14.40 2.33 21.85
CA LEU A 336 -14.39 2.23 20.39
C LEU A 336 -13.08 2.80 19.82
N PRO A 337 -12.69 2.45 18.59
CA PRO A 337 -11.55 3.02 17.89
C PRO A 337 -11.56 4.54 17.84
N PHE A 338 -10.42 5.16 17.60
CA PHE A 338 -10.29 6.62 17.52
C PHE A 338 -10.98 7.21 16.29
N MET A 339 -11.08 6.44 15.20
CA MET A 339 -11.62 6.87 13.91
C MET A 339 -12.29 5.71 13.19
N PRO A 340 -13.17 5.97 12.19
CA PRO A 340 -13.73 4.93 11.35
C PRO A 340 -12.68 4.40 10.36
N TYR A 341 -12.89 3.19 9.86
CA TYR A 341 -12.20 2.63 8.73
C TYR A 341 -12.74 3.21 7.43
N HIS A 342 -11.92 4.01 6.76
CA HIS A 342 -12.21 4.57 5.44
C HIS A 342 -11.61 3.68 4.35
N ARG A 343 -12.41 3.29 3.35
CA ARG A 343 -11.95 2.53 2.18
C ARG A 343 -11.55 3.44 1.03
N GLU A 344 -12.00 4.68 1.03
CA GLU A 344 -11.68 5.69 0.02
C GLU A 344 -11.22 7.01 0.63
N SER A 345 -10.55 7.79 -0.22
CA SER A 345 -9.99 9.08 0.07
C SER A 345 -10.10 9.96 -1.19
N ARG A 346 -9.64 11.19 -1.11
CA ARG A 346 -9.33 11.98 -2.31
C ARG A 346 -8.26 11.25 -3.11
N ARG A 347 -8.45 11.11 -4.40
CA ARG A 347 -7.41 10.60 -5.31
C ARG A 347 -6.88 11.76 -6.12
N ILE A 348 -5.62 12.16 -5.86
CA ILE A 348 -5.04 13.36 -6.47
C ILE A 348 -4.88 13.23 -7.99
N HIS A 349 -4.85 14.37 -8.69
CA HIS A 349 -4.34 14.42 -10.05
C HIS A 349 -2.80 14.43 -9.99
N GLY A 350 -2.20 13.24 -10.12
CA GLY A 350 -0.76 13.04 -10.10
C GLY A 350 -0.12 13.14 -11.48
N LYS A 351 1.22 13.06 -11.52
CA LYS A 351 2.01 13.05 -12.77
C LYS A 351 1.57 11.91 -13.70
N VAL A 352 1.12 10.80 -13.14
CA VAL A 352 0.47 9.68 -13.82
C VAL A 352 -0.76 9.25 -13.04
N ARG A 353 -1.76 8.70 -13.74
CA ARG A 353 -2.90 8.00 -13.13
C ARG A 353 -2.77 6.51 -13.36
N PHE A 354 -2.72 5.75 -12.30
CA PHE A 354 -2.69 4.29 -12.37
C PHE A 354 -4.12 3.74 -12.41
N THR A 355 -4.41 2.86 -13.36
CA THR A 355 -5.77 2.35 -13.64
C THR A 355 -5.77 0.82 -13.64
N LEU A 356 -6.97 0.22 -13.71
CA LEU A 356 -7.16 -1.22 -13.87
C LEU A 356 -6.39 -1.76 -15.08
N ASN A 357 -6.36 -1.02 -16.21
CA ASN A 357 -5.65 -1.45 -17.42
C ASN A 357 -4.15 -1.61 -17.21
N HIS A 358 -3.54 -0.79 -16.33
CA HIS A 358 -2.14 -0.95 -15.93
C HIS A 358 -1.91 -2.14 -15.00
N MET A 359 -2.95 -2.64 -14.30
CA MET A 359 -2.87 -3.86 -13.51
C MET A 359 -2.95 -5.11 -14.38
N THR A 360 -3.94 -5.15 -15.30
CA THR A 360 -4.24 -6.33 -16.12
C THR A 360 -3.25 -6.53 -17.25
N ASP A 361 -2.91 -5.44 -17.96
CA ASP A 361 -2.11 -5.46 -19.17
C ASP A 361 -0.97 -4.42 -19.15
N PRO A 362 -0.05 -4.49 -18.16
CA PRO A 362 0.94 -3.44 -17.91
C PRO A 362 1.90 -3.20 -19.08
N TYR A 363 2.07 -4.18 -19.95
CA TYR A 363 3.02 -4.12 -21.07
C TYR A 363 2.40 -3.60 -22.37
N GLU A 364 1.07 -3.48 -22.42
CA GLU A 364 0.32 -3.05 -23.60
C GLU A 364 -0.12 -1.59 -23.50
N GLN A 365 0.13 -0.92 -22.37
CA GLN A 365 -0.25 0.46 -22.15
C GLN A 365 0.70 1.43 -22.86
N ALA A 366 0.17 2.57 -23.36
CA ALA A 366 0.94 3.64 -23.99
C ALA A 366 2.01 4.23 -23.05
N GLN A 367 1.73 4.26 -21.76
CA GLN A 367 2.67 4.62 -20.70
C GLN A 367 3.18 3.33 -20.04
N PRO A 368 4.46 2.96 -20.19
CA PRO A 368 5.02 1.76 -19.59
C PRO A 368 5.31 1.94 -18.09
N LEU A 369 4.25 2.26 -17.31
CA LEU A 369 4.34 2.61 -15.89
C LEU A 369 5.01 1.53 -15.04
N TYR A 370 4.93 0.25 -15.45
CA TYR A 370 5.60 -0.86 -14.77
C TYR A 370 7.10 -0.66 -14.56
N ARG A 371 7.74 0.16 -15.42
CA ARG A 371 9.15 0.52 -15.27
C ARG A 371 9.43 1.42 -14.09
N THR A 372 8.40 2.05 -13.53
CA THR A 372 8.53 3.02 -12.44
C THR A 372 7.91 2.52 -11.13
N ASN A 373 7.61 1.23 -11.04
CA ASN A 373 7.01 0.62 -9.87
C ASN A 373 7.83 0.83 -8.59
N ILE A 374 7.12 1.12 -7.49
CA ILE A 374 7.68 1.35 -6.15
C ILE A 374 6.95 0.52 -5.07
N ALA A 375 5.85 -0.09 -5.41
CA ALA A 375 5.05 -0.94 -4.53
C ALA A 375 4.45 -2.07 -5.35
N VAL A 376 4.14 -3.20 -4.71
CA VAL A 376 3.46 -4.34 -5.35
C VAL A 376 2.25 -4.77 -4.53
N GLY A 377 1.21 -5.29 -5.22
CA GLY A 377 -0.01 -5.82 -4.62
C GLY A 377 -0.46 -7.11 -5.30
N ASP A 378 -1.21 -7.98 -4.57
CA ASP A 378 -1.73 -9.26 -5.08
C ASP A 378 -3.19 -9.52 -4.69
N TYR A 379 -3.94 -8.48 -4.38
CA TYR A 379 -5.33 -8.59 -3.97
C TYR A 379 -6.29 -8.16 -5.08
N PRO A 380 -7.44 -8.83 -5.29
CA PRO A 380 -8.44 -8.42 -6.27
C PRO A 380 -8.98 -7.03 -5.99
N VAL A 381 -9.61 -6.41 -6.97
CA VAL A 381 -10.37 -5.17 -6.74
C VAL A 381 -11.55 -5.52 -5.84
N ASP A 382 -11.63 -4.84 -4.69
CA ASP A 382 -12.65 -5.09 -3.68
C ASP A 382 -13.31 -3.77 -3.26
N HIS A 383 -14.59 -3.60 -3.64
CA HIS A 383 -15.40 -2.45 -3.32
C HIS A 383 -16.60 -2.82 -2.45
N HIS A 384 -16.96 -1.93 -1.55
CA HIS A 384 -18.05 -2.07 -0.61
C HIS A 384 -19.06 -0.94 -0.80
N HIS A 385 -20.25 -1.26 -1.31
CA HIS A 385 -21.34 -0.30 -1.58
C HIS A 385 -22.70 -0.81 -1.10
N THR A 386 -22.75 -1.80 -0.22
CA THR A 386 -24.00 -2.45 0.19
C THR A 386 -24.94 -1.56 0.99
N ARG A 387 -24.41 -0.49 1.59
CA ARG A 387 -25.19 0.50 2.35
C ARG A 387 -25.58 1.72 1.53
N TYR A 388 -25.04 1.89 0.32
CA TYR A 388 -25.52 2.92 -0.61
C TYR A 388 -26.95 2.61 -1.06
N THR A 389 -27.85 3.60 -0.97
CA THR A 389 -29.28 3.45 -1.28
C THR A 389 -29.77 4.37 -2.42
N GLY A 390 -28.83 4.96 -3.17
CA GLY A 390 -29.16 5.80 -4.34
C GLY A 390 -29.67 4.97 -5.52
N GLU A 391 -30.12 5.67 -6.57
CA GLU A 391 -30.70 5.06 -7.78
C GLU A 391 -29.65 4.65 -8.82
N GLU A 392 -28.41 5.11 -8.69
CA GLU A 392 -27.33 4.81 -9.63
C GLU A 392 -26.95 3.33 -9.58
N GLN A 393 -26.85 2.73 -10.76
CA GLN A 393 -26.30 1.39 -10.90
C GLN A 393 -24.77 1.45 -10.81
N LEU A 394 -24.20 0.83 -9.80
CA LEU A 394 -22.77 0.71 -9.62
C LEU A 394 -22.25 -0.55 -10.30
N PRO A 395 -21.01 -0.54 -10.84
CA PRO A 395 -20.38 -1.75 -11.35
C PRO A 395 -20.17 -2.77 -10.23
N ASP A 396 -20.28 -4.07 -10.55
CA ASP A 396 -19.92 -5.14 -9.61
C ASP A 396 -18.40 -5.24 -9.51
N LEU A 397 -17.87 -4.70 -8.43
CA LEU A 397 -16.43 -4.66 -8.13
C LEU A 397 -16.08 -5.50 -6.90
N HIS A 398 -16.98 -6.41 -6.50
CA HIS A 398 -16.70 -7.29 -5.38
C HIS A 398 -15.77 -8.43 -5.82
N PHE A 399 -14.51 -8.36 -5.37
CA PHE A 399 -13.45 -9.29 -5.75
C PHE A 399 -13.24 -9.47 -7.25
N HIS A 400 -13.34 -8.34 -8.00
CA HIS A 400 -13.03 -8.37 -9.42
C HIS A 400 -11.57 -8.80 -9.63
N PRO A 401 -11.31 -9.90 -10.38
CA PRO A 401 -10.01 -10.52 -10.46
C PRO A 401 -9.00 -9.67 -11.24
N VAL A 402 -7.81 -9.50 -10.66
CA VAL A 402 -6.65 -8.88 -11.32
C VAL A 402 -5.39 -9.69 -11.00
N PRO A 403 -4.36 -9.71 -11.86
CA PRO A 403 -3.08 -10.30 -11.51
C PRO A 403 -2.41 -9.49 -10.40
N SER A 404 -1.33 -10.02 -9.81
CA SER A 404 -0.49 -9.17 -8.96
C SER A 404 0.11 -8.04 -9.80
N PHE A 405 0.19 -6.85 -9.22
CA PHE A 405 0.47 -5.60 -9.93
C PHE A 405 1.55 -4.77 -9.23
N GLY A 406 2.11 -3.80 -9.95
CA GLY A 406 3.04 -2.82 -9.40
C GLY A 406 2.50 -1.40 -9.53
N LEU A 407 2.63 -0.59 -8.48
CA LEU A 407 2.21 0.81 -8.45
C LEU A 407 3.37 1.75 -8.84
N PRO A 408 3.16 2.71 -9.77
CA PRO A 408 4.22 3.60 -10.27
C PRO A 408 4.53 4.77 -9.33
N LEU A 409 5.77 5.22 -9.29
CA LEU A 409 6.24 6.38 -8.49
C LEU A 409 5.46 7.66 -8.81
N GLY A 410 5.14 7.90 -10.07
CA GLY A 410 4.47 9.12 -10.51
C GLY A 410 3.08 9.33 -9.93
N SER A 411 2.44 8.26 -9.39
CA SER A 411 1.17 8.36 -8.68
C SER A 411 1.25 9.11 -7.34
N LEU A 412 2.46 9.25 -6.76
CA LEU A 412 2.69 9.96 -5.51
C LEU A 412 2.92 11.46 -5.71
N LEU A 413 3.14 11.91 -6.93
CA LEU A 413 3.57 13.25 -7.27
C LEU A 413 2.42 14.07 -7.83
N PRO A 414 1.94 15.13 -7.15
CA PRO A 414 0.97 16.07 -7.73
C PRO A 414 1.49 16.71 -9.02
N GLN A 415 0.59 17.06 -9.94
CA GLN A 415 0.97 17.66 -11.22
C GLN A 415 1.65 19.02 -11.05
N GLU A 416 1.12 19.89 -10.20
CA GLU A 416 1.48 21.29 -10.13
C GLU A 416 2.14 21.70 -8.80
N VAL A 417 1.86 21.03 -7.70
CA VAL A 417 2.38 21.39 -6.38
C VAL A 417 3.74 20.75 -6.16
N LYS A 418 4.78 21.60 -6.05
CA LYS A 418 6.16 21.15 -5.85
C LYS A 418 6.46 20.85 -4.38
N GLN A 419 7.46 19.97 -4.16
CA GLN A 419 7.94 19.59 -2.82
C GLN A 419 6.84 18.98 -1.92
N LEU A 420 5.75 18.47 -2.54
CA LEU A 420 4.71 17.70 -1.91
C LEU A 420 4.75 16.27 -2.47
N VAL A 421 4.72 15.29 -1.58
CA VAL A 421 4.54 13.87 -1.89
C VAL A 421 3.24 13.42 -1.23
N VAL A 422 2.37 12.78 -1.99
CA VAL A 422 1.11 12.25 -1.47
C VAL A 422 1.22 10.74 -1.32
N ALA A 423 0.89 10.25 -0.16
CA ALA A 423 0.92 8.84 0.20
C ALA A 423 -0.48 8.37 0.61
N GLU A 424 -0.58 7.27 1.33
CA GLU A 424 -1.83 6.65 1.77
C GLU A 424 -2.74 6.29 0.58
N LYS A 425 -4.05 6.29 0.78
CA LYS A 425 -5.07 6.01 -0.25
C LYS A 425 -5.29 7.18 -1.23
N SER A 426 -4.62 8.31 -0.98
CA SER A 426 -4.81 9.55 -1.74
C SER A 426 -3.95 9.66 -2.99
N VAL A 427 -3.14 8.66 -3.29
CA VAL A 427 -2.32 8.59 -4.50
C VAL A 427 -3.17 8.64 -5.78
N SER A 428 -2.56 9.01 -6.91
CA SER A 428 -3.22 9.14 -8.21
C SER A 428 -3.51 7.79 -8.85
N VAL A 429 -4.67 7.25 -8.53
CA VAL A 429 -5.22 6.01 -9.08
C VAL A 429 -6.68 6.22 -9.48
N SER A 430 -7.24 5.37 -10.35
CA SER A 430 -8.68 5.35 -10.58
C SER A 430 -9.43 4.81 -9.35
N ASN A 431 -10.73 5.11 -9.24
CA ASN A 431 -11.57 4.54 -8.20
C ASN A 431 -11.51 3.00 -8.21
N ILE A 432 -11.58 2.38 -9.39
CA ILE A 432 -11.51 0.93 -9.53
C ILE A 432 -10.16 0.40 -9.01
N ALA A 433 -9.05 0.98 -9.46
CA ALA A 433 -7.73 0.58 -9.00
C ALA A 433 -7.53 0.79 -7.49
N ASN A 434 -8.20 1.79 -6.89
CA ASN A 434 -8.18 2.01 -5.44
C ASN A 434 -8.66 0.77 -4.67
N GLY A 435 -9.60 0.00 -5.20
CA GLY A 435 -10.09 -1.24 -4.57
C GLY A 435 -8.98 -2.24 -4.20
N SER A 436 -7.86 -2.23 -4.93
CA SER A 436 -6.67 -3.06 -4.63
C SER A 436 -5.53 -2.26 -4.00
N THR A 437 -5.31 -1.00 -4.46
CA THR A 437 -4.15 -0.22 -4.00
C THR A 437 -4.28 0.30 -2.57
N ARG A 438 -5.50 0.38 -2.02
CA ARG A 438 -5.80 0.75 -0.63
C ARG A 438 -5.39 -0.30 0.39
N LEU A 439 -5.04 -1.52 -0.03
CA LEU A 439 -4.66 -2.59 0.87
C LEU A 439 -3.36 -2.25 1.60
N GLN A 440 -3.32 -2.52 2.90
CA GLN A 440 -2.29 -1.99 3.78
C GLN A 440 -0.85 -2.41 3.44
N PRO A 441 -0.58 -3.62 2.92
CA PRO A 441 0.76 -3.94 2.43
C PRO A 441 1.23 -3.04 1.28
N VAL A 442 0.31 -2.61 0.40
CA VAL A 442 0.61 -1.66 -0.68
C VAL A 442 0.82 -0.27 -0.11
N VAL A 443 -0.05 0.17 0.81
CA VAL A 443 0.02 1.48 1.48
C VAL A 443 1.33 1.64 2.27
N MET A 444 1.80 0.60 2.96
CA MET A 444 3.10 0.62 3.64
C MET A 444 4.27 0.80 2.67
N GLN A 445 4.23 0.15 1.51
CA GLN A 445 5.24 0.30 0.47
C GLN A 445 5.18 1.69 -0.18
N ILE A 446 3.98 2.24 -0.42
CA ILE A 446 3.78 3.63 -0.87
C ILE A 446 4.47 4.60 0.10
N GLY A 447 4.22 4.45 1.40
CA GLY A 447 4.86 5.26 2.43
C GLY A 447 6.38 5.11 2.41
N GLN A 448 6.89 3.89 2.35
CA GLN A 448 8.32 3.62 2.25
C GLN A 448 8.95 4.33 1.04
N ALA A 449 8.29 4.29 -0.11
CA ALA A 449 8.74 4.97 -1.33
C ALA A 449 8.68 6.50 -1.19
N ALA A 450 7.62 7.04 -0.58
CA ALA A 450 7.49 8.47 -0.30
C ALA A 450 8.64 8.98 0.59
N GLY A 451 8.98 8.21 1.64
CA GLY A 451 10.11 8.51 2.52
C GLY A 451 11.47 8.46 1.80
N ALA A 452 11.67 7.44 0.95
CA ALA A 452 12.87 7.32 0.14
C ALA A 452 13.02 8.50 -0.82
N LEU A 453 11.96 8.83 -1.56
CA LEU A 453 11.91 9.95 -2.50
C LEU A 453 12.21 11.28 -1.81
N ALA A 454 11.53 11.57 -0.69
CA ALA A 454 11.72 12.81 0.06
C ALA A 454 13.15 12.94 0.59
N ALA A 455 13.71 11.87 1.16
CA ALA A 455 15.08 11.90 1.69
C ALA A 455 16.14 12.08 0.60
N ILE A 456 15.98 11.44 -0.57
CA ILE A 456 16.88 11.61 -1.72
C ILE A 456 16.81 13.07 -2.23
N ALA A 457 15.60 13.62 -2.38
CA ALA A 457 15.39 15.00 -2.81
C ALA A 457 16.09 16.00 -1.88
N VAL A 458 15.90 15.84 -0.57
CA VAL A 458 16.57 16.66 0.45
C VAL A 458 18.08 16.55 0.36
N LYS A 459 18.62 15.33 0.31
CA LYS A 459 20.06 15.06 0.27
C LYS A 459 20.73 15.63 -0.98
N GLN A 460 20.05 15.61 -2.12
CA GLN A 460 20.55 16.14 -3.39
C GLN A 460 20.19 17.61 -3.60
N ASN A 461 19.41 18.22 -2.72
CA ASN A 461 18.88 19.58 -2.86
C ASN A 461 18.14 19.77 -4.19
N LYS A 462 17.26 18.82 -4.53
CA LYS A 462 16.44 18.78 -5.74
C LYS A 462 14.95 18.85 -5.43
N GLY A 463 14.15 19.13 -6.44
CA GLY A 463 12.71 18.87 -6.41
C GLY A 463 12.40 17.37 -6.29
N VAL A 464 11.30 17.01 -5.61
CA VAL A 464 10.88 15.61 -5.54
C VAL A 464 10.59 15.02 -6.92
N ASP A 465 10.17 15.84 -7.87
CA ASP A 465 9.93 15.47 -9.27
C ASP A 465 11.21 15.43 -10.15
N GLU A 466 12.35 15.82 -9.60
CA GLU A 466 13.67 15.78 -10.26
C GLU A 466 14.53 14.58 -9.80
N VAL A 467 14.05 13.83 -8.82
CA VAL A 467 14.74 12.63 -8.33
C VAL A 467 14.61 11.50 -9.35
N SER A 468 15.73 10.81 -9.61
CA SER A 468 15.71 9.65 -10.52
C SER A 468 14.82 8.53 -9.97
N VAL A 469 13.91 8.03 -10.81
CA VAL A 469 13.10 6.86 -10.51
C VAL A 469 13.99 5.67 -10.10
N ARG A 470 15.11 5.46 -10.81
CA ARG A 470 16.03 4.36 -10.55
C ARG A 470 16.74 4.48 -9.20
N GLU A 471 17.02 5.70 -8.72
CA GLU A 471 17.58 5.89 -7.38
C GLU A 471 16.59 5.48 -6.30
N VAL A 472 15.32 5.89 -6.42
CA VAL A 472 14.27 5.47 -5.49
C VAL A 472 14.12 3.95 -5.50
N GLN A 473 14.02 3.35 -6.69
CA GLN A 473 13.88 1.91 -6.85
C GLN A 473 15.08 1.12 -6.27
N ASN A 474 16.31 1.61 -6.45
CA ASN A 474 17.50 0.99 -5.85
C ASN A 474 17.42 1.00 -4.32
N VAL A 475 17.05 2.14 -3.72
CA VAL A 475 16.87 2.24 -2.27
C VAL A 475 15.83 1.24 -1.77
N LEU A 476 14.69 1.14 -2.46
CA LEU A 476 13.63 0.20 -2.09
C LEU A 476 14.09 -1.25 -2.22
N LEU A 477 14.78 -1.60 -3.29
CA LEU A 477 15.27 -2.96 -3.54
C LEU A 477 16.33 -3.37 -2.50
N GLU A 478 17.25 -2.44 -2.13
CA GLU A 478 18.23 -2.66 -1.05
C GLU A 478 17.56 -2.81 0.33
N ALA A 479 16.46 -2.09 0.57
CA ALA A 479 15.63 -2.24 1.76
C ALA A 479 14.69 -3.48 1.72
N GLY A 480 14.88 -4.38 0.76
CA GLY A 480 14.09 -5.61 0.62
C GLY A 480 12.70 -5.42 0.04
N GLY A 481 12.46 -4.32 -0.66
CA GLY A 481 11.25 -4.07 -1.44
C GLY A 481 11.19 -4.90 -2.72
N TYR A 482 10.01 -4.96 -3.31
CA TYR A 482 9.77 -5.53 -4.64
C TYR A 482 9.49 -4.39 -5.62
N LEU A 483 10.07 -4.46 -6.82
CA LEU A 483 9.75 -3.56 -7.94
C LEU A 483 8.74 -4.20 -8.88
N MET A 484 8.86 -5.52 -9.07
CA MET A 484 7.98 -6.31 -9.92
C MET A 484 7.22 -7.31 -9.05
N PRO A 485 5.92 -7.52 -9.33
CA PRO A 485 5.03 -8.34 -8.51
C PRO A 485 5.20 -9.85 -8.78
N TYR A 486 6.44 -10.33 -8.84
CA TYR A 486 6.75 -11.72 -9.20
C TYR A 486 6.55 -12.67 -8.02
N ALA A 487 5.41 -13.38 -8.02
CA ALA A 487 5.04 -14.28 -6.93
C ALA A 487 5.92 -15.56 -6.86
N ASP A 488 6.58 -15.91 -7.96
CA ASP A 488 7.44 -17.07 -8.09
C ASP A 488 8.95 -16.77 -7.98
N VAL A 489 9.30 -15.54 -7.61
CA VAL A 489 10.68 -15.14 -7.31
C VAL A 489 10.72 -14.61 -5.86
N PRO A 490 10.81 -15.51 -4.88
CA PRO A 490 10.83 -15.11 -3.48
C PRO A 490 12.09 -14.32 -3.12
N LYS A 491 12.01 -13.50 -2.07
CA LYS A 491 13.06 -12.56 -1.65
C LYS A 491 14.40 -13.22 -1.32
N ASP A 492 14.38 -14.46 -0.89
CA ASP A 492 15.57 -15.29 -0.60
C ASP A 492 16.13 -16.02 -1.81
N SER A 493 15.48 -15.90 -2.98
CA SER A 493 16.02 -16.45 -4.22
C SER A 493 17.32 -15.75 -4.60
N ILE A 494 18.33 -16.54 -4.99
CA ILE A 494 19.64 -16.01 -5.41
C ILE A 494 19.51 -15.02 -6.59
N CYS A 495 18.57 -15.24 -7.50
CA CYS A 495 18.32 -14.36 -8.64
C CYS A 495 17.27 -13.27 -8.39
N PHE A 496 16.85 -13.03 -7.13
CA PHE A 496 15.79 -12.06 -6.81
C PHE A 496 16.08 -10.68 -7.39
N LYS A 497 17.19 -10.04 -6.98
CA LYS A 497 17.53 -8.68 -7.45
C LYS A 497 17.70 -8.58 -8.96
N PRO A 498 18.44 -9.47 -9.64
CA PRO A 498 18.49 -9.49 -11.11
C PRO A 498 17.11 -9.61 -11.78
N CYS A 499 16.23 -10.50 -11.30
CA CYS A 499 14.89 -10.65 -11.86
C CYS A 499 14.04 -9.38 -11.67
N GLN A 500 14.12 -8.73 -10.50
CA GLN A 500 13.43 -7.48 -10.23
C GLN A 500 13.92 -6.35 -11.15
N ARG A 501 15.24 -6.16 -11.28
CA ARG A 501 15.84 -5.12 -12.12
C ARG A 501 15.55 -5.36 -13.61
N ILE A 502 15.74 -6.56 -14.10
CA ILE A 502 15.49 -6.89 -15.52
C ILE A 502 14.02 -6.79 -15.87
N GLY A 503 13.12 -7.22 -14.97
CA GLY A 503 11.68 -7.02 -15.13
C GLY A 503 11.31 -5.54 -15.22
N ALA A 504 11.87 -4.69 -14.34
CA ALA A 504 11.66 -3.25 -14.34
C ALA A 504 12.23 -2.52 -15.56
N THR A 505 13.06 -3.16 -16.39
CA THR A 505 13.47 -2.63 -17.70
C THR A 505 12.53 -3.04 -18.83
N GLY A 506 11.76 -4.11 -18.66
CA GLY A 506 10.92 -4.72 -19.70
C GLY A 506 11.66 -5.65 -20.64
N ILE A 507 12.93 -5.98 -20.39
CA ILE A 507 13.71 -6.92 -21.20
C ILE A 507 13.13 -8.33 -21.10
N LEU A 508 12.82 -8.79 -19.88
CA LEU A 508 12.09 -10.02 -19.62
C LEU A 508 10.80 -9.67 -18.88
N LYS A 509 9.67 -9.92 -19.52
CA LYS A 509 8.34 -9.59 -19.01
C LYS A 509 7.76 -10.79 -18.23
N GLY A 510 7.11 -10.54 -17.10
CA GLY A 510 6.32 -11.55 -16.40
C GLY A 510 4.96 -11.76 -17.08
N LYS A 511 4.25 -12.81 -16.69
CA LYS A 511 2.89 -13.10 -17.16
C LYS A 511 1.92 -13.04 -15.99
N GLY A 512 0.93 -12.16 -16.10
CA GLY A 512 -0.18 -12.07 -15.16
C GLY A 512 -1.13 -13.26 -15.28
N VAL A 513 -1.59 -13.78 -14.15
CA VAL A 513 -2.64 -14.80 -14.05
C VAL A 513 -3.55 -14.43 -12.88
N SER A 514 -4.87 -14.57 -13.11
CA SER A 514 -5.87 -14.35 -12.09
C SER A 514 -6.89 -15.47 -12.22
N ILE A 515 -6.88 -16.39 -11.25
CA ILE A 515 -7.76 -17.57 -11.22
C ILE A 515 -8.31 -17.67 -9.79
N ASP A 516 -9.61 -17.50 -9.66
CA ASP A 516 -10.30 -17.42 -8.37
C ASP A 516 -9.68 -16.30 -7.50
N TRP A 517 -9.09 -16.68 -6.36
CA TRP A 517 -8.37 -15.78 -5.45
C TRP A 517 -6.86 -15.72 -5.69
N HIS A 518 -6.35 -16.33 -6.77
CA HIS A 518 -4.92 -16.44 -7.04
C HIS A 518 -4.46 -15.34 -8.01
N ASN A 519 -4.22 -14.15 -7.47
CA ASN A 519 -3.69 -13.01 -8.21
C ASN A 519 -2.17 -13.09 -8.25
N LYS A 520 -1.61 -13.53 -9.39
CA LYS A 520 -0.17 -13.74 -9.53
C LYS A 520 0.36 -13.16 -10.83
N THR A 521 1.56 -12.63 -10.78
CA THR A 521 2.40 -12.40 -11.96
C THR A 521 3.63 -13.28 -11.83
N LEU A 522 3.88 -14.11 -12.82
CA LEU A 522 4.94 -15.11 -12.82
C LEU A 522 6.07 -14.67 -13.73
N PHE A 523 7.29 -14.65 -13.20
CA PHE A 523 8.52 -14.46 -13.97
C PHE A 523 9.01 -15.76 -14.60
N ARG A 524 8.77 -16.91 -13.96
CA ARG A 524 9.19 -18.25 -14.33
C ARG A 524 10.72 -18.36 -14.47
N PRO A 525 11.48 -18.15 -13.39
CA PRO A 525 12.95 -18.09 -13.45
C PRO A 525 13.58 -19.36 -14.00
N ASP A 526 12.96 -20.53 -13.80
CA ASP A 526 13.42 -21.83 -14.28
C ASP A 526 12.96 -22.20 -15.70
N ALA A 527 12.07 -21.43 -16.30
CA ALA A 527 11.63 -21.68 -17.68
C ALA A 527 12.74 -21.35 -18.68
N VAL A 528 12.79 -22.11 -19.74
CA VAL A 528 13.68 -21.87 -20.90
C VAL A 528 13.25 -20.58 -21.60
N VAL A 529 14.22 -19.81 -22.08
CA VAL A 529 14.01 -18.56 -22.81
C VAL A 529 13.79 -18.84 -24.28
N ALA A 530 12.69 -18.33 -24.86
CA ALA A 530 12.52 -18.25 -26.31
C ALA A 530 13.07 -16.91 -26.85
N TRP A 531 13.41 -16.87 -28.16
CA TRP A 531 13.87 -15.61 -28.78
C TRP A 531 12.87 -14.46 -28.64
N ASN A 532 11.58 -14.74 -28.72
CA ASN A 532 10.52 -13.74 -28.52
C ASN A 532 10.45 -13.19 -27.10
N ASP A 533 10.86 -13.96 -26.09
CA ASP A 533 10.86 -13.51 -24.69
C ASP A 533 11.79 -12.31 -24.45
N ILE A 534 12.80 -12.12 -25.29
CA ILE A 534 13.82 -11.09 -25.18
C ILE A 534 13.65 -9.92 -26.16
N ALA A 535 12.50 -9.81 -26.80
CA ALA A 535 12.18 -8.69 -27.71
C ALA A 535 12.39 -7.31 -27.05
N GLY A 536 12.14 -7.19 -25.74
CA GLY A 536 12.40 -5.99 -24.95
C GLY A 536 13.85 -5.50 -24.96
N LEU A 537 14.83 -6.36 -25.31
CA LEU A 537 16.22 -5.92 -25.51
C LEU A 537 16.34 -4.85 -26.60
N ALA A 538 15.52 -4.93 -27.65
CA ALA A 538 15.54 -3.94 -28.74
C ALA A 538 15.02 -2.56 -28.32
N GLU A 539 14.12 -2.49 -27.34
CA GLU A 539 13.66 -1.23 -26.78
C GLU A 539 14.77 -0.53 -25.96
N VAL A 540 15.52 -1.33 -25.19
CA VAL A 540 16.59 -0.85 -24.30
C VAL A 540 17.88 -0.58 -25.08
N TYR A 541 18.19 -1.45 -26.06
CA TYR A 541 19.39 -1.43 -26.89
C TYR A 541 19.00 -1.58 -28.36
N PRO A 542 18.78 -0.50 -29.13
CA PRO A 542 18.31 -0.54 -30.52
C PRO A 542 19.17 -1.44 -31.45
N PHE A 543 20.46 -1.56 -31.15
CA PHE A 543 21.35 -2.47 -31.89
C PHE A 543 20.92 -3.95 -31.77
N ALA A 544 20.34 -4.34 -30.64
CA ALA A 544 19.90 -5.72 -30.42
C ALA A 544 18.84 -6.17 -31.44
N ALA A 545 18.04 -5.27 -32.01
CA ALA A 545 17.05 -5.59 -33.03
C ALA A 545 17.63 -6.33 -34.26
N LYS A 546 18.91 -6.04 -34.61
CA LYS A 546 19.61 -6.74 -35.71
C LYS A 546 19.98 -8.17 -35.29
N LEU A 547 20.40 -8.35 -34.04
CA LEU A 547 20.83 -9.64 -33.52
C LEU A 547 19.65 -10.61 -33.33
N LEU A 548 18.51 -10.06 -32.88
CA LEU A 548 17.27 -10.82 -32.66
C LEU A 548 16.71 -11.39 -33.98
N ARG A 549 16.68 -10.60 -35.07
CA ARG A 549 16.22 -11.05 -36.38
C ARG A 549 17.03 -12.21 -36.94
N HIS A 550 18.35 -12.19 -36.79
CA HIS A 550 19.20 -13.29 -37.23
C HIS A 550 18.98 -14.56 -36.41
N GLY A 551 18.61 -14.46 -35.13
CA GLY A 551 18.28 -15.60 -34.30
C GLY A 551 16.96 -16.27 -34.73
N GLU A 552 15.94 -15.49 -35.04
CA GLU A 552 14.64 -15.97 -35.53
C GLU A 552 14.77 -16.65 -36.92
N GLU A 553 15.53 -16.05 -37.84
CA GLU A 553 15.78 -16.62 -39.16
C GLU A 553 16.55 -17.95 -39.09
N ALA A 554 17.56 -18.08 -38.23
CA ALA A 554 18.32 -19.33 -38.03
C ALA A 554 17.43 -20.45 -37.45
N SER A 555 16.54 -20.12 -36.56
CA SER A 555 15.57 -21.04 -35.94
C SER A 555 14.52 -21.55 -36.95
N SER A 556 14.06 -20.72 -37.85
CA SER A 556 13.05 -21.08 -38.86
C SER A 556 13.58 -22.03 -39.95
N VAL A 557 14.90 -22.09 -40.17
CA VAL A 557 15.51 -22.97 -41.15
C VAL A 557 15.61 -24.44 -40.66
N GLU A 558 15.67 -24.66 -39.35
CA GLU A 558 15.72 -26.02 -38.76
C GLU A 558 14.33 -26.71 -38.71
N THR A 559 13.21 -25.98 -38.93
CA THR A 559 11.83 -26.50 -38.79
C THR A 559 11.24 -27.13 -40.07
N ASN A 560 11.91 -27.15 -41.20
CA ASN A 560 11.37 -27.69 -42.47
C ASN A 560 11.51 -29.21 -42.64
N GLY A 561 11.31 -29.99 -41.61
CA GLY A 561 11.32 -31.45 -41.74
C GLY A 561 10.87 -32.18 -40.48
N GLN A 562 9.60 -32.31 -40.28
CA GLN A 562 8.85 -33.49 -39.85
C GLN A 562 7.54 -33.12 -39.13
N SER A 563 6.42 -33.45 -39.75
CA SER A 563 5.13 -33.60 -39.09
C SER A 563 5.07 -34.98 -38.44
N VAL A 564 4.83 -35.08 -37.15
CA VAL A 564 4.42 -36.30 -36.45
C VAL A 564 3.24 -36.03 -35.56
N ASP A 565 2.23 -36.90 -35.69
CA ASP A 565 0.90 -36.88 -35.10
C ASP A 565 0.85 -36.69 -33.60
N GLY A 566 -0.17 -35.93 -33.23
CA GLY A 566 -0.93 -35.80 -32.00
C GLY A 566 -0.56 -36.64 -30.78
N GLN A 567 0.19 -36.05 -29.85
CA GLN A 567 0.05 -36.22 -28.41
C GLN A 567 0.74 -35.02 -27.71
N SER A 568 0.07 -34.42 -26.71
CA SER A 568 0.56 -33.31 -25.91
C SER A 568 1.75 -33.76 -25.05
N VAL A 569 2.95 -33.51 -25.55
CA VAL A 569 4.19 -33.47 -24.79
C VAL A 569 4.62 -32.03 -24.81
N ASP A 570 5.06 -31.47 -23.67
CA ASP A 570 5.65 -30.13 -23.58
C ASP A 570 6.67 -29.99 -24.73
N ALA A 571 6.25 -29.35 -25.81
CA ALA A 571 7.07 -29.13 -26.99
C ALA A 571 8.23 -28.24 -26.52
N LEU A 572 9.42 -28.82 -26.38
CA LEU A 572 10.69 -28.11 -26.38
C LEU A 572 10.68 -27.26 -27.64
N SER A 573 10.34 -25.96 -27.51
CA SER A 573 10.18 -25.07 -28.65
C SER A 573 11.53 -25.05 -29.41
N VAL A 574 11.50 -25.29 -30.70
CA VAL A 574 12.64 -25.21 -31.60
C VAL A 574 13.32 -23.84 -31.53
N ASP A 575 12.60 -22.82 -31.05
CA ASP A 575 13.02 -21.42 -30.90
C ASP A 575 13.70 -21.06 -29.57
N ALA A 576 14.11 -22.04 -28.77
CA ALA A 576 14.70 -21.77 -27.46
C ALA A 576 16.17 -21.34 -27.57
N LEU A 577 16.50 -20.24 -26.85
CA LEU A 577 17.83 -19.63 -26.79
C LEU A 577 18.84 -20.57 -26.12
N SER A 578 19.96 -20.87 -26.79
CA SER A 578 21.04 -21.62 -26.16
C SER A 578 21.90 -20.75 -25.26
N VAL A 579 22.63 -21.37 -24.32
CA VAL A 579 23.64 -20.66 -23.51
C VAL A 579 24.68 -19.97 -24.40
N GLY A 580 25.11 -20.63 -25.50
CA GLY A 580 26.06 -20.05 -26.46
C GLY A 580 25.56 -18.78 -27.13
N ASP A 581 24.29 -18.78 -27.55
CA ASP A 581 23.65 -17.62 -28.16
C ASP A 581 23.47 -16.48 -27.14
N ALA A 582 23.01 -16.78 -25.91
CA ALA A 582 22.86 -15.80 -24.85
C ALA A 582 24.18 -15.10 -24.52
N LEU A 583 25.25 -15.83 -24.33
CA LEU A 583 26.58 -15.27 -24.05
C LEU A 583 27.09 -14.42 -25.23
N SER A 584 26.85 -14.86 -26.46
CA SER A 584 27.26 -14.12 -27.66
C SER A 584 26.47 -12.82 -27.82
N LEU A 585 25.16 -12.87 -27.58
CA LEU A 585 24.25 -11.72 -27.61
C LEU A 585 24.65 -10.68 -26.58
N VAL A 586 24.77 -11.06 -25.29
CA VAL A 586 25.15 -10.17 -24.20
C VAL A 586 26.53 -9.55 -24.46
N ALA A 587 27.52 -10.33 -24.87
CA ALA A 587 28.87 -9.84 -25.18
C ALA A 587 28.89 -8.89 -26.40
N ALA A 588 28.05 -9.12 -27.41
CA ALA A 588 27.93 -8.24 -28.58
C ALA A 588 27.33 -6.86 -28.20
N ILE A 589 26.25 -6.88 -27.38
CA ILE A 589 25.64 -5.65 -26.86
C ILE A 589 26.63 -4.88 -25.98
N ALA A 590 27.32 -5.56 -25.04
CA ALA A 590 28.32 -4.93 -24.18
C ALA A 590 29.44 -4.23 -24.96
N LYS A 591 29.90 -4.85 -26.07
CA LYS A 591 30.89 -4.24 -26.96
C LYS A 591 30.34 -3.03 -27.71
N GLN A 592 29.13 -3.13 -28.25
CA GLN A 592 28.48 -2.07 -29.04
C GLN A 592 28.17 -0.83 -28.17
N GLU A 593 27.68 -1.05 -26.96
CA GLU A 593 27.41 0.01 -25.96
C GLU A 593 28.71 0.53 -25.30
N LYS A 594 29.87 0.07 -25.74
CA LYS A 594 31.19 0.44 -25.20
C LYS A 594 31.34 0.22 -23.69
N LEU A 595 30.60 -0.74 -23.13
CA LEU A 595 30.66 -1.07 -21.70
C LEU A 595 31.95 -1.82 -21.38
N MET A 596 32.28 -2.81 -22.21
CA MET A 596 33.50 -3.59 -22.09
C MET A 596 33.85 -4.36 -23.39
N LYS A 597 35.10 -4.83 -23.48
CA LYS A 597 35.51 -5.73 -24.59
C LYS A 597 34.84 -7.11 -24.46
N ARG A 598 34.58 -7.79 -25.58
CA ARG A 598 33.95 -9.12 -25.60
C ARG A 598 34.63 -10.13 -24.67
N SER A 599 35.98 -10.13 -24.64
CA SER A 599 36.73 -11.06 -23.76
C SER A 599 36.55 -10.72 -22.26
N ALA A 600 36.38 -9.46 -21.92
CA ALA A 600 36.07 -9.04 -20.53
C ALA A 600 34.64 -9.46 -20.17
N ALA A 601 33.66 -9.24 -21.06
CA ALA A 601 32.26 -9.67 -20.84
C ALA A 601 32.18 -11.18 -20.58
N MET A 602 32.92 -12.00 -21.37
CA MET A 602 32.97 -13.45 -21.16
C MET A 602 33.52 -13.81 -19.77
N LYS A 603 34.54 -13.10 -19.27
CA LYS A 603 35.08 -13.35 -17.93
C LYS A 603 34.08 -12.98 -16.83
N VAL A 604 33.39 -11.85 -16.98
CA VAL A 604 32.34 -11.43 -16.04
C VAL A 604 31.22 -12.46 -16.02
N MET A 605 30.74 -12.92 -17.18
CA MET A 605 29.67 -13.91 -17.24
C MET A 605 30.10 -15.25 -16.61
N ALA A 606 31.36 -15.67 -16.77
CA ALA A 606 31.86 -16.85 -16.10
C ALA A 606 31.92 -16.70 -14.56
N SER A 607 32.25 -15.49 -14.08
CA SER A 607 32.21 -15.20 -12.64
C SER A 607 30.78 -15.22 -12.11
N LEU A 608 29.84 -14.59 -12.81
CA LEU A 608 28.42 -14.58 -12.43
C LEU A 608 27.82 -16.00 -12.42
N ALA A 609 28.12 -16.81 -13.44
CA ALA A 609 27.66 -18.20 -13.49
C ALA A 609 28.10 -19.01 -12.27
N LYS A 610 29.33 -18.79 -11.82
CA LYS A 610 29.84 -19.40 -10.58
C LYS A 610 29.18 -18.85 -9.34
N GLU A 611 28.99 -17.54 -9.25
CA GLU A 611 28.36 -16.86 -8.11
C GLU A 611 26.89 -17.27 -7.94
N TYR A 612 26.16 -17.41 -9.05
CA TYR A 612 24.74 -17.72 -9.08
C TYR A 612 24.44 -19.20 -9.33
N ASP A 613 25.44 -20.05 -9.25
CA ASP A 613 25.37 -21.52 -9.31
C ASP A 613 24.68 -22.06 -10.57
N PHE A 614 25.15 -21.64 -11.78
CA PHE A 614 24.70 -22.21 -13.03
C PHE A 614 25.85 -22.47 -14.01
N CYS A 615 25.66 -23.44 -14.94
CA CYS A 615 26.69 -23.87 -15.89
C CYS A 615 26.58 -23.09 -17.20
N ILE A 616 27.71 -22.56 -17.69
CA ILE A 616 27.84 -21.93 -19.00
C ILE A 616 28.79 -22.66 -19.97
N ASP A 617 29.38 -23.79 -19.58
CA ASP A 617 30.34 -24.54 -20.41
C ASP A 617 29.61 -25.34 -21.47
N ASP A 618 28.44 -25.91 -21.16
CA ASP A 618 27.55 -26.53 -22.13
C ASP A 618 26.81 -25.45 -22.94
N ARG A 619 27.41 -25.12 -24.10
CA ARG A 619 26.91 -24.05 -24.97
C ARG A 619 25.62 -24.42 -25.70
N GLN A 620 25.28 -25.69 -25.81
CA GLN A 620 24.06 -26.15 -26.48
C GLN A 620 22.86 -26.25 -25.55
N ARG A 621 23.12 -26.28 -24.24
CA ARG A 621 22.06 -26.23 -23.23
C ARG A 621 21.19 -24.99 -23.42
N LYS A 622 19.88 -25.14 -23.27
CA LYS A 622 18.95 -23.99 -23.26
C LYS A 622 19.09 -23.20 -21.99
N ILE A 623 19.14 -21.85 -22.13
CA ILE A 623 19.30 -20.95 -20.98
C ILE A 623 17.97 -20.73 -20.28
N LYS A 624 17.99 -20.67 -18.94
CA LYS A 624 16.82 -20.34 -18.12
C LYS A 624 16.64 -18.81 -18.00
N ARG A 625 15.41 -18.36 -17.74
CA ARG A 625 15.07 -16.93 -17.63
C ARG A 625 15.81 -16.25 -16.47
N GLY A 626 15.93 -16.92 -15.31
CA GLY A 626 16.69 -16.41 -14.17
C GLY A 626 18.18 -16.27 -14.47
N GLU A 627 18.78 -17.27 -15.16
CA GLU A 627 20.19 -17.23 -15.57
C GLU A 627 20.47 -16.08 -16.55
N LEU A 628 19.58 -15.91 -17.54
CA LEU A 628 19.70 -14.80 -18.50
C LEU A 628 19.54 -13.44 -17.82
N ALA A 629 18.61 -13.30 -16.86
CA ALA A 629 18.44 -12.09 -16.08
C ALA A 629 19.74 -11.73 -15.35
N VAL A 630 20.41 -12.70 -14.70
CA VAL A 630 21.71 -12.52 -14.04
C VAL A 630 22.78 -12.03 -15.01
N LEU A 631 22.88 -12.66 -16.19
CA LEU A 631 23.90 -12.29 -17.21
C LEU A 631 23.67 -10.87 -17.75
N ILE A 632 22.42 -10.51 -18.05
CA ILE A 632 22.08 -9.18 -18.58
C ILE A 632 22.29 -8.11 -17.48
N ASP A 633 21.81 -8.34 -16.27
CA ASP A 633 21.94 -7.40 -15.17
C ASP A 633 23.43 -7.13 -14.84
N GLY A 634 24.21 -8.20 -14.65
CA GLY A 634 25.61 -8.09 -14.22
C GLY A 634 26.61 -7.68 -15.29
N VAL A 635 26.25 -7.73 -16.60
CA VAL A 635 27.14 -7.31 -17.70
C VAL A 635 26.73 -6.00 -18.32
N LEU A 636 25.45 -5.81 -18.56
CA LEU A 636 24.94 -4.64 -19.29
C LEU A 636 24.46 -3.53 -18.34
N HIS A 637 24.09 -3.87 -17.12
CA HIS A 637 23.54 -2.96 -16.10
C HIS A 637 22.42 -2.06 -16.66
N PRO A 638 21.40 -2.63 -17.37
CA PRO A 638 20.40 -1.81 -18.04
C PRO A 638 19.56 -0.99 -17.07
N PHE A 639 19.32 -1.52 -15.88
CA PHE A 639 18.52 -0.86 -14.86
C PHE A 639 19.18 0.45 -14.38
N GLU A 640 20.47 0.43 -14.09
CA GLU A 640 21.22 1.59 -13.61
C GLU A 640 21.52 2.58 -14.75
N LYS A 641 21.84 2.07 -15.94
CA LYS A 641 22.33 2.90 -17.06
C LYS A 641 21.24 3.51 -17.91
N LYS A 642 20.04 2.92 -17.93
CA LYS A 642 18.93 3.43 -18.73
C LYS A 642 17.89 4.05 -17.79
N GLN A 643 18.02 5.37 -17.62
CA GLN A 643 17.09 6.15 -16.81
C GLN A 643 15.71 6.19 -17.47
N VAL A 644 14.67 6.34 -16.66
CA VAL A 644 13.29 6.50 -17.11
C VAL A 644 12.67 7.74 -16.47
N ASP A 645 11.75 8.36 -17.19
CA ASP A 645 10.87 9.38 -16.64
C ASP A 645 9.76 8.76 -15.78
N VAL A 646 8.91 9.57 -15.17
CA VAL A 646 7.81 9.10 -14.30
C VAL A 646 6.72 8.36 -15.08
N GLU A 647 6.66 8.47 -16.40
CA GLU A 647 5.77 7.72 -17.28
C GLU A 647 6.38 6.38 -17.75
N GLY A 648 7.62 6.09 -17.35
CA GLY A 648 8.33 4.85 -17.69
C GLY A 648 9.02 4.87 -19.06
N ARG A 649 9.10 6.02 -19.75
CA ARG A 649 9.83 6.16 -21.01
C ARG A 649 11.31 6.32 -20.73
N PHE A 650 12.15 5.68 -21.55
CA PHE A 650 13.60 5.85 -21.42
C PHE A 650 14.02 7.30 -21.74
N VAL A 651 14.75 7.93 -20.81
CA VAL A 651 15.37 9.24 -21.01
C VAL A 651 16.59 9.06 -21.93
N ARG A 652 16.69 9.89 -22.97
CA ARG A 652 17.78 9.85 -23.95
C ARG A 652 19.04 10.55 -23.45
#